data_848a1bcae4294a34f79da1ad31b1c6e0
#
_entry.id   848a1bcae4294a34f79da1ad31b1c6e0
#
_cell.length_a   1.000
_cell.length_b   1.000
_cell.length_c   1.000
_cell.angle_alpha   90.00
_cell.angle_beta   90.00
_cell.angle_gamma   90.00
#
_symmetry.space_group_name_H-M   'P 1'
#
loop_
_entity.id
_entity.type
_entity.pdbx_description
1 polymer ?
#
loop_
_entity_poly.entity_id
_entity_poly.type
_entity_poly.pdbx_seq_one_letter_code
_entity_poly.pdbx_strand_id
1 'polypeptide(L)'
;MSNLKLFITGHKGFETPHFHELRGILSVCDAIINRQYGGVEVQGGIECVYLICLHSRLSNRVFCELAQFNANDEDALYKAVYAIDWSEHLTSRNSFAVSATLSRSNLDHTHYASLKVKDAIVDQFRDKVGSRPVIEKQQPDLHIHLNIHRNQAQLSLDLSGESLHRRGYRVEHAGAPLKEHLAASMIAQAGWNAESAKDHRFVDPMCGSGTFAIEAAMIAANIAPGLDRSYYGFSKWLQHDPALWQSCIEQAEVQIDTAAAPLIEASDYDAKALKVAKANAARAGVEELIQFSHQNINDLKLEDDPRPAIVLCNPPYGERLQSEQGLASLYSAIGSALKQLKLARLFMISANPDLLHRLRMKRTFRKSVKNGPLECLFAGFDLEVDGSEKKVSTGKDSSTKDKVADENEEVIKPLLNRLHKNAKHLQRWAKRNDVTCYRVYDADLPEFSFALDVYQSEISPDTRWYHLQEYQAPKTIEVDVAAQRIEWAKVAVKKAFDIDQTQLFCKTRQRQRGDRQYQKQDNQGELFQVREGAASLLINLSDYLDSGLFLDHRITRERVKLMAKDKSVLNLFCYTGSVGVQAALGGARRVVNVDMSATYLKWAEENHAVNGFLKNGGVDFIRANAIDLLDRPERFEVDKDFDIIFLDPPSFSNSAKMADTLDIQRDHASLIGNAMKLLNRKGILLFSTNRRKFKLDDHLMSLFDVKNISRDTIPEDFKRRPGIHQCWEIRHRAHG
;
A
#
# COMPACT_ATOMS: atom_id res chain seq x y z
N MET A 1 -18.90 19.48 -35.58
CA MET A 1 -18.69 19.48 -34.12
C MET A 1 -17.25 19.14 -33.86
N SER A 2 -16.55 19.86 -32.99
CA SER A 2 -15.14 19.60 -32.67
C SER A 2 -14.99 18.21 -32.02
N ASN A 3 -14.10 17.38 -32.52
CA ASN A 3 -13.82 16.06 -31.97
C ASN A 3 -12.88 16.25 -30.77
N LEU A 4 -13.42 16.16 -29.56
CA LEU A 4 -12.67 16.34 -28.30
C LEU A 4 -11.90 15.05 -27.97
N LYS A 5 -10.69 15.20 -27.45
CA LYS A 5 -9.91 14.11 -26.91
C LYS A 5 -10.01 14.15 -25.39
N LEU A 6 -10.66 13.14 -24.82
CA LEU A 6 -10.99 13.07 -23.41
C LEU A 6 -10.20 11.95 -22.74
N PHE A 7 -9.77 12.17 -21.50
CA PHE A 7 -9.27 11.13 -20.61
C PHE A 7 -10.14 11.07 -19.35
N ILE A 8 -10.82 9.96 -19.17
CA ILE A 8 -11.75 9.74 -18.06
C ILE A 8 -11.07 8.88 -17.02
N THR A 9 -10.79 9.45 -15.84
CA THR A 9 -10.17 8.68 -14.75
C THR A 9 -11.21 7.87 -14.02
N GLY A 10 -10.84 6.64 -13.64
CA GLY A 10 -11.62 5.74 -12.78
C GLY A 10 -10.80 5.24 -11.59
N HIS A 11 -11.35 4.30 -10.85
CA HIS A 11 -10.61 3.62 -9.79
C HIS A 11 -9.63 2.60 -10.39
N LYS A 12 -8.36 2.70 -10.02
CA LYS A 12 -7.30 1.78 -10.50
C LYS A 12 -7.66 0.33 -10.17
N GLY A 13 -7.49 -0.54 -11.17
CA GLY A 13 -7.86 -1.93 -11.11
C GLY A 13 -9.29 -2.24 -11.59
N PHE A 14 -10.12 -1.20 -11.83
CA PHE A 14 -11.48 -1.36 -12.39
C PHE A 14 -11.59 -0.78 -13.81
N GLU A 15 -10.50 -0.70 -14.55
CA GLU A 15 -10.48 -0.15 -15.91
C GLU A 15 -11.37 -0.94 -16.87
N THR A 16 -11.49 -2.25 -16.70
CA THR A 16 -12.36 -3.10 -17.55
C THR A 16 -13.84 -2.82 -17.34
N PRO A 17 -14.42 -2.90 -16.12
CA PRO A 17 -15.81 -2.51 -15.91
C PRO A 17 -16.07 -1.03 -16.26
N HIS A 18 -15.12 -0.12 -16.01
CA HIS A 18 -15.24 1.28 -16.39
C HIS A 18 -15.34 1.47 -17.92
N PHE A 19 -14.50 0.76 -18.68
CA PHE A 19 -14.57 0.75 -20.14
C PHE A 19 -15.93 0.23 -20.65
N HIS A 20 -16.46 -0.85 -20.07
CA HIS A 20 -17.75 -1.40 -20.45
C HIS A 20 -18.91 -0.46 -20.10
N GLU A 21 -18.85 0.20 -18.95
CA GLU A 21 -19.83 1.22 -18.58
C GLU A 21 -19.85 2.36 -19.59
N LEU A 22 -18.68 2.97 -19.89
CA LEU A 22 -18.59 4.08 -20.84
C LEU A 22 -18.99 3.68 -22.26
N ARG A 23 -18.66 2.47 -22.69
CA ARG A 23 -19.10 1.94 -23.98
C ARG A 23 -20.62 1.82 -24.06
N GLY A 24 -21.28 1.45 -22.97
CA GLY A 24 -22.73 1.41 -22.88
C GLY A 24 -23.34 2.81 -22.93
N ILE A 25 -22.85 3.73 -22.10
CA ILE A 25 -23.32 5.12 -22.03
C ILE A 25 -23.17 5.84 -23.39
N LEU A 26 -22.03 5.66 -24.06
CA LEU A 26 -21.70 6.33 -25.30
C LEU A 26 -22.16 5.57 -26.56
N SER A 27 -22.94 4.52 -26.43
CA SER A 27 -23.45 3.74 -27.57
C SER A 27 -24.35 4.56 -28.51
N VAL A 28 -24.88 5.66 -28.03
CA VAL A 28 -25.72 6.62 -28.79
C VAL A 28 -24.91 7.72 -29.48
N CYS A 29 -23.62 7.81 -29.23
CA CYS A 29 -22.71 8.80 -29.79
C CYS A 29 -21.75 8.16 -30.79
N ASP A 30 -21.30 8.97 -31.76
CA ASP A 30 -20.14 8.61 -32.60
C ASP A 30 -18.83 8.86 -31.81
N ALA A 31 -18.42 7.85 -31.01
CA ALA A 31 -17.28 7.95 -30.14
C ALA A 31 -16.31 6.80 -30.30
N ILE A 32 -15.01 7.10 -30.31
CA ILE A 32 -13.95 6.10 -30.24
C ILE A 32 -13.50 5.95 -28.79
N ILE A 33 -13.53 4.73 -28.27
CA ILE A 33 -13.29 4.45 -26.85
C ILE A 33 -12.16 3.44 -26.71
N ASN A 34 -11.12 3.80 -25.92
CA ASN A 34 -9.96 2.95 -25.69
C ASN A 34 -9.67 2.83 -24.19
N ARG A 35 -9.47 1.58 -23.71
CA ARG A 35 -9.06 1.32 -22.34
C ARG A 35 -7.60 1.70 -22.15
N GLN A 36 -7.32 2.50 -21.09
CA GLN A 36 -5.97 2.92 -20.71
C GLN A 36 -5.71 2.60 -19.22
N TYR A 37 -4.44 2.62 -18.82
CA TYR A 37 -4.09 2.47 -17.41
C TYR A 37 -4.61 3.65 -16.58
N GLY A 38 -5.43 3.35 -15.57
CA GLY A 38 -6.02 4.33 -14.65
C GLY A 38 -7.25 5.06 -15.21
N GLY A 39 -7.75 4.68 -16.40
CA GLY A 39 -8.94 5.29 -16.99
C GLY A 39 -9.30 4.80 -18.39
N VAL A 40 -10.04 5.63 -19.08
CA VAL A 40 -10.51 5.37 -20.44
C VAL A 40 -10.29 6.62 -21.29
N GLU A 41 -9.73 6.46 -22.48
CA GLU A 41 -9.65 7.51 -23.50
C GLU A 41 -10.89 7.48 -24.38
N VAL A 42 -11.48 8.65 -24.62
CA VAL A 42 -12.65 8.82 -25.47
C VAL A 42 -12.39 9.94 -26.47
N GLN A 43 -12.69 9.72 -27.74
CA GLN A 43 -12.70 10.76 -28.77
C GLN A 43 -14.13 10.89 -29.27
N GLY A 44 -14.69 12.11 -29.15
CA GLY A 44 -16.08 12.37 -29.51
C GLY A 44 -16.49 13.82 -29.29
N GLY A 45 -17.76 14.15 -29.53
CA GLY A 45 -18.30 15.49 -29.34
C GLY A 45 -18.53 15.88 -27.88
N ILE A 46 -18.99 17.11 -27.66
CA ILE A 46 -19.31 17.63 -26.31
C ILE A 46 -20.41 16.81 -25.63
N GLU A 47 -21.31 16.21 -26.39
CA GLU A 47 -22.35 15.31 -25.88
C GLU A 47 -21.78 14.15 -25.09
N CYS A 48 -20.63 13.60 -25.52
CA CYS A 48 -19.93 12.53 -24.76
C CYS A 48 -19.54 13.01 -23.35
N VAL A 49 -19.12 14.28 -23.22
CA VAL A 49 -18.78 14.86 -21.90
C VAL A 49 -20.02 14.89 -21.02
N TYR A 50 -21.15 15.35 -21.56
CA TYR A 50 -22.41 15.46 -20.83
C TYR A 50 -22.92 14.10 -20.37
N LEU A 51 -22.98 13.12 -21.27
CA LEU A 51 -23.43 11.78 -20.95
C LEU A 51 -22.52 11.09 -19.92
N ILE A 52 -21.20 11.26 -20.05
CA ILE A 52 -20.25 10.72 -19.06
C ILE A 52 -20.45 11.36 -17.68
N CYS A 53 -20.50 12.69 -17.63
CA CYS A 53 -20.67 13.42 -16.38
C CYS A 53 -22.02 13.12 -15.70
N LEU A 54 -23.06 12.87 -16.46
CA LEU A 54 -24.41 12.61 -15.98
C LEU A 54 -24.60 11.13 -15.53
N HIS A 55 -24.18 10.18 -16.37
CA HIS A 55 -24.53 8.77 -16.22
C HIS A 55 -23.42 7.90 -15.63
N SER A 56 -22.13 8.28 -15.75
CA SER A 56 -21.07 7.38 -15.31
C SER A 56 -20.96 7.33 -13.78
N ARG A 57 -21.04 6.12 -13.25
CA ARG A 57 -20.91 5.80 -11.82
C ARG A 57 -19.47 5.53 -11.44
N LEU A 58 -18.66 5.01 -12.39
CA LEU A 58 -17.30 4.55 -12.19
C LEU A 58 -16.26 5.63 -12.44
N SER A 59 -16.65 6.68 -13.16
CA SER A 59 -15.78 7.83 -13.47
C SER A 59 -15.53 8.70 -12.25
N ASN A 60 -14.31 9.26 -12.18
CA ASN A 60 -13.90 10.18 -11.14
C ASN A 60 -13.67 11.60 -11.64
N ARG A 61 -12.97 11.76 -12.79
CA ARG A 61 -12.70 13.03 -13.47
C ARG A 61 -12.80 12.85 -14.98
N VAL A 62 -13.19 13.94 -15.66
CA VAL A 62 -13.24 14.03 -17.12
C VAL A 62 -12.30 15.15 -17.56
N PHE A 63 -11.16 14.77 -18.12
CA PHE A 63 -10.15 15.69 -18.63
C PHE A 63 -10.26 15.82 -20.14
N CYS A 64 -10.43 17.05 -20.65
CA CYS A 64 -10.35 17.37 -22.08
C CYS A 64 -8.93 17.84 -22.40
N GLU A 65 -8.21 17.10 -23.22
CA GLU A 65 -6.86 17.43 -23.64
C GLU A 65 -6.84 18.67 -24.54
N LEU A 66 -6.09 19.70 -24.15
CA LEU A 66 -5.86 20.90 -24.94
C LEU A 66 -4.57 20.81 -25.76
N ALA A 67 -3.51 20.30 -25.16
CA ALA A 67 -2.23 20.19 -25.83
C ALA A 67 -1.33 19.13 -25.17
N GLN A 68 -0.45 18.53 -26.00
CA GLN A 68 0.68 17.72 -25.57
C GLN A 68 1.98 18.32 -26.10
N PHE A 69 2.99 18.46 -25.25
CA PHE A 69 4.28 19.04 -25.59
C PHE A 69 5.41 18.57 -24.67
N ASN A 70 6.66 18.84 -25.08
CA ASN A 70 7.83 18.62 -24.24
C ASN A 70 8.01 19.78 -23.28
N ALA A 71 8.10 19.50 -21.95
CA ALA A 71 8.40 20.45 -20.90
C ALA A 71 9.71 20.07 -20.20
N ASN A 72 10.82 20.23 -20.91
CA ASN A 72 12.14 19.93 -20.39
C ASN A 72 12.61 20.92 -19.32
N ASP A 73 12.13 22.15 -19.39
CA ASP A 73 12.37 23.25 -18.49
C ASP A 73 11.14 24.18 -18.41
N GLU A 74 11.26 25.22 -17.61
CA GLU A 74 10.19 26.18 -17.32
C GLU A 74 9.85 27.07 -18.53
N ASP A 75 10.84 27.42 -19.35
CA ASP A 75 10.65 28.26 -20.52
C ASP A 75 9.90 27.51 -21.62
N ALA A 76 10.22 26.22 -21.81
CA ALA A 76 9.50 25.35 -22.72
C ALA A 76 8.03 25.18 -22.29
N LEU A 77 7.78 24.97 -20.98
CA LEU A 77 6.43 24.91 -20.42
C LEU A 77 5.66 26.23 -20.68
N TYR A 78 6.26 27.37 -20.32
CA TYR A 78 5.62 28.68 -20.48
C TYR A 78 5.27 28.96 -21.96
N LYS A 79 6.20 28.80 -22.90
CA LYS A 79 6.02 29.05 -24.33
C LYS A 79 4.93 28.17 -24.92
N ALA A 80 4.91 26.90 -24.57
CA ALA A 80 3.89 25.96 -25.08
C ALA A 80 2.49 26.32 -24.59
N VAL A 81 2.34 26.68 -23.31
CA VAL A 81 1.06 27.11 -22.73
C VAL A 81 0.61 28.44 -23.30
N TYR A 82 1.54 29.39 -23.49
CA TYR A 82 1.25 30.70 -24.09
C TYR A 82 0.79 30.59 -25.56
N ALA A 83 1.25 29.55 -26.28
CA ALA A 83 0.88 29.32 -27.68
C ALA A 83 -0.57 28.82 -27.90
N ILE A 84 -1.22 28.31 -26.83
CA ILE A 84 -2.64 27.88 -26.88
C ILE A 84 -3.54 29.13 -26.96
N ASP A 85 -4.54 29.12 -27.82
CA ASP A 85 -5.51 30.23 -27.85
C ASP A 85 -6.55 30.11 -26.73
N TRP A 86 -6.24 30.73 -25.59
CA TRP A 86 -7.10 30.71 -24.41
C TRP A 86 -8.44 31.42 -24.60
N SER A 87 -8.58 32.30 -25.61
CA SER A 87 -9.83 32.97 -25.90
C SER A 87 -10.93 32.04 -26.43
N GLU A 88 -10.56 30.82 -26.87
CA GLU A 88 -11.53 29.77 -27.23
C GLU A 88 -12.15 29.09 -26.01
N HIS A 89 -11.54 29.24 -24.84
CA HIS A 89 -11.93 28.50 -23.63
C HIS A 89 -12.52 29.39 -22.55
N LEU A 90 -12.01 30.62 -22.36
CA LEU A 90 -12.44 31.54 -21.30
C LEU A 90 -12.28 33.00 -21.73
N THR A 91 -12.96 33.90 -21.04
CA THR A 91 -12.82 35.34 -21.18
C THR A 91 -12.08 35.95 -20.00
N SER A 92 -11.69 37.22 -20.08
CA SER A 92 -11.10 37.97 -18.96
C SER A 92 -12.05 38.15 -17.76
N ARG A 93 -13.34 37.81 -17.88
CA ARG A 93 -14.36 37.88 -16.80
C ARG A 93 -14.43 36.57 -16.02
N ASN A 94 -13.94 35.49 -16.60
CA ASN A 94 -13.95 34.18 -15.95
C ASN A 94 -12.86 34.07 -14.86
N SER A 95 -13.08 33.15 -13.95
CA SER A 95 -12.07 32.69 -12.99
C SER A 95 -11.49 31.35 -13.40
N PHE A 96 -10.23 31.09 -13.04
CA PHE A 96 -9.62 29.79 -13.27
C PHE A 96 -8.64 29.39 -12.18
N ALA A 97 -8.39 28.09 -12.06
CA ALA A 97 -7.33 27.51 -11.24
C ALA A 97 -6.46 26.58 -12.06
N VAL A 98 -5.22 26.38 -11.60
CA VAL A 98 -4.28 25.42 -12.18
C VAL A 98 -3.81 24.46 -11.12
N SER A 99 -3.88 23.17 -11.43
CA SER A 99 -3.23 22.11 -10.66
C SER A 99 -2.21 21.36 -11.50
N ALA A 100 -1.17 20.82 -10.87
CA ALA A 100 -0.14 20.05 -11.56
C ALA A 100 0.14 18.72 -10.87
N THR A 101 0.45 17.71 -11.67
CA THR A 101 0.98 16.41 -11.25
C THR A 101 2.28 16.17 -12.00
N LEU A 102 3.38 15.97 -11.26
CA LEU A 102 4.70 15.76 -11.84
C LEU A 102 5.22 14.37 -11.46
N SER A 103 5.80 13.68 -12.43
CA SER A 103 6.42 12.38 -12.18
C SER A 103 7.60 12.16 -13.13
N ARG A 104 8.80 11.87 -12.58
CA ARG A 104 10.02 11.65 -13.37
C ARG A 104 10.31 12.79 -14.34
N SER A 105 10.10 14.03 -13.91
CA SER A 105 10.28 15.26 -14.66
C SER A 105 11.50 16.02 -14.13
N ASN A 106 12.10 16.86 -14.99
CA ASN A 106 13.12 17.81 -14.58
C ASN A 106 12.54 18.96 -13.74
N LEU A 107 11.22 19.19 -13.89
CA LEU A 107 10.47 20.09 -13.02
C LEU A 107 10.02 19.31 -11.79
N ASP A 108 10.44 19.70 -10.60
CA ASP A 108 10.23 18.95 -9.34
C ASP A 108 9.18 19.59 -8.43
N HIS A 109 8.82 20.86 -8.67
CA HIS A 109 7.88 21.57 -7.82
C HIS A 109 6.53 21.77 -8.51
N THR A 110 5.53 20.97 -8.13
CA THR A 110 4.15 21.04 -8.68
C THR A 110 3.54 22.43 -8.57
N HIS A 111 3.76 23.10 -7.43
CA HIS A 111 3.23 24.45 -7.22
C HIS A 111 3.86 25.46 -8.20
N TYR A 112 5.15 25.37 -8.42
CA TYR A 112 5.87 26.25 -9.35
C TYR A 112 5.45 26.02 -10.80
N ALA A 113 5.32 24.77 -11.23
CA ALA A 113 4.80 24.43 -12.55
C ALA A 113 3.38 24.99 -12.76
N SER A 114 2.51 24.91 -11.75
CA SER A 114 1.17 25.51 -11.80
C SER A 114 1.21 27.03 -11.93
N LEU A 115 2.16 27.71 -11.27
CA LEU A 115 2.33 29.15 -11.40
C LEU A 115 2.79 29.54 -12.81
N LYS A 116 3.71 28.79 -13.43
CA LYS A 116 4.15 29.05 -14.81
C LYS A 116 3.03 28.93 -15.83
N VAL A 117 2.17 27.89 -15.68
CA VAL A 117 0.97 27.76 -16.52
C VAL A 117 0.04 28.96 -16.32
N LYS A 118 -0.23 29.33 -15.07
CA LYS A 118 -1.05 30.49 -14.73
C LYS A 118 -0.48 31.78 -15.36
N ASP A 119 0.83 32.03 -15.24
CA ASP A 119 1.49 33.24 -15.74
C ASP A 119 1.37 33.32 -17.26
N ALA A 120 1.62 32.22 -17.98
CA ALA A 120 1.46 32.17 -19.44
C ALA A 120 0.03 32.53 -19.90
N ILE A 121 -1.00 32.04 -19.21
CA ILE A 121 -2.41 32.35 -19.51
C ILE A 121 -2.70 33.83 -19.24
N VAL A 122 -2.31 34.32 -18.08
CA VAL A 122 -2.54 35.72 -17.67
C VAL A 122 -1.86 36.69 -18.62
N ASP A 123 -0.62 36.43 -19.00
CA ASP A 123 0.17 37.29 -19.87
C ASP A 123 -0.44 37.30 -21.29
N GLN A 124 -0.87 36.16 -21.83
CA GLN A 124 -1.57 36.12 -23.12
C GLN A 124 -2.82 37.01 -23.11
N PHE A 125 -3.64 36.99 -22.06
CA PHE A 125 -4.81 37.85 -21.94
C PHE A 125 -4.43 39.33 -21.79
N ARG A 126 -3.37 39.66 -21.07
CA ARG A 126 -2.88 41.05 -20.99
C ARG A 126 -2.42 41.57 -22.33
N ASP A 127 -1.72 40.72 -23.08
CA ASP A 127 -1.17 41.11 -24.38
C ASP A 127 -2.27 41.24 -25.45
N LYS A 128 -3.29 40.34 -25.45
CA LYS A 128 -4.36 40.35 -26.45
C LYS A 128 -5.53 41.30 -26.14
N VAL A 129 -5.88 41.43 -24.85
CA VAL A 129 -7.15 42.07 -24.41
C VAL A 129 -6.94 43.21 -23.41
N GLY A 130 -5.72 43.38 -22.87
CA GLY A 130 -5.42 44.40 -21.87
C GLY A 130 -5.98 44.12 -20.46
N SER A 131 -6.64 42.98 -20.25
CA SER A 131 -7.25 42.57 -19.00
C SER A 131 -6.97 41.09 -18.77
N ARG A 132 -7.08 40.61 -17.51
CA ARG A 132 -6.76 39.24 -17.15
C ARG A 132 -7.91 38.53 -16.45
N PRO A 133 -8.05 37.20 -16.59
CA PRO A 133 -8.95 36.38 -15.79
C PRO A 133 -8.57 36.36 -14.31
N VAL A 134 -9.56 36.11 -13.45
CA VAL A 134 -9.40 36.05 -12.02
C VAL A 134 -8.85 34.65 -11.61
N ILE A 135 -7.98 34.61 -10.61
CA ILE A 135 -7.50 33.34 -10.03
C ILE A 135 -8.39 32.99 -8.84
N GLU A 136 -9.12 31.89 -8.93
CA GLU A 136 -9.98 31.37 -7.85
C GLU A 136 -9.67 29.88 -7.61
N LYS A 137 -9.29 29.54 -6.36
CA LYS A 137 -8.84 28.18 -6.05
C LYS A 137 -9.95 27.23 -5.61
N GLN A 138 -11.02 27.77 -5.01
CA GLN A 138 -12.05 26.93 -4.40
C GLN A 138 -13.11 26.50 -5.40
N GLN A 139 -13.70 27.44 -6.14
CA GLN A 139 -14.71 27.19 -7.16
C GLN A 139 -14.42 28.01 -8.42
N PRO A 140 -13.37 27.67 -9.16
CA PRO A 140 -13.04 28.36 -10.42
C PRO A 140 -14.10 28.07 -11.49
N ASP A 141 -14.33 29.00 -12.40
CA ASP A 141 -15.15 28.75 -13.59
C ASP A 141 -14.53 27.65 -14.47
N LEU A 142 -13.17 27.62 -14.57
CA LEU A 142 -12.44 26.58 -15.26
C LEU A 142 -11.26 26.06 -14.40
N HIS A 143 -11.09 24.76 -14.39
CA HIS A 143 -9.97 24.11 -13.75
C HIS A 143 -9.04 23.48 -14.80
N ILE A 144 -7.79 23.94 -14.83
CA ILE A 144 -6.75 23.48 -15.75
C ILE A 144 -5.85 22.49 -15.03
N HIS A 145 -5.60 21.37 -15.64
CA HIS A 145 -4.73 20.33 -15.09
C HIS A 145 -3.52 20.09 -15.98
N LEU A 146 -2.31 20.26 -15.41
CA LEU A 146 -1.05 19.93 -16.01
C LEU A 146 -0.56 18.58 -15.49
N ASN A 147 -0.34 17.62 -16.37
CA ASN A 147 0.29 16.35 -16.05
C ASN A 147 1.62 16.22 -16.78
N ILE A 148 2.74 16.10 -16.07
CA ILE A 148 4.04 15.88 -16.68
C ILE A 148 4.58 14.50 -16.26
N HIS A 149 4.86 13.66 -17.24
CA HIS A 149 5.51 12.39 -17.06
C HIS A 149 6.70 12.24 -18.00
N ARG A 150 7.92 12.05 -17.47
CA ARG A 150 9.16 11.96 -18.27
C ARG A 150 9.34 13.17 -19.22
N ASN A 151 9.11 14.35 -18.70
CA ASN A 151 9.13 15.63 -19.43
C ASN A 151 8.11 15.78 -20.57
N GLN A 152 7.22 14.80 -20.77
CA GLN A 152 6.05 14.96 -21.63
C GLN A 152 4.94 15.58 -20.82
N ALA A 153 4.52 16.77 -21.22
CA ALA A 153 3.43 17.50 -20.61
C ALA A 153 2.13 17.29 -21.38
N GLN A 154 1.07 17.09 -20.64
CA GLN A 154 -0.31 17.09 -21.13
C GLN A 154 -1.07 18.15 -20.35
N LEU A 155 -1.63 19.11 -21.05
CA LEU A 155 -2.46 20.15 -20.48
C LEU A 155 -3.92 19.89 -20.84
N SER A 156 -4.80 19.91 -19.82
CA SER A 156 -6.20 19.53 -19.98
C SER A 156 -7.13 20.46 -19.18
N LEU A 157 -8.37 20.59 -19.63
CA LEU A 157 -9.46 21.15 -18.82
C LEU A 157 -10.13 20.01 -18.04
N ASP A 158 -10.38 20.23 -16.76
CA ASP A 158 -11.21 19.33 -15.94
C ASP A 158 -12.68 19.72 -16.11
N LEU A 159 -13.39 19.00 -16.98
CA LEU A 159 -14.78 19.26 -17.30
C LEU A 159 -15.75 18.69 -16.25
N SER A 160 -15.27 17.86 -15.33
CA SER A 160 -16.07 17.38 -14.20
C SER A 160 -16.27 18.41 -13.08
N GLY A 161 -15.36 19.38 -12.95
CA GLY A 161 -15.33 20.36 -11.88
C GLY A 161 -14.88 19.73 -10.55
N GLU A 162 -15.80 19.26 -9.74
CA GLU A 162 -15.49 18.40 -8.59
C GLU A 162 -15.46 16.92 -9.01
N SER A 163 -14.83 16.11 -8.17
CA SER A 163 -14.80 14.65 -8.39
C SER A 163 -16.22 14.08 -8.53
N LEU A 164 -16.48 13.32 -9.59
CA LEU A 164 -17.81 12.76 -9.89
C LEU A 164 -18.34 11.81 -8.82
N HIS A 165 -17.46 11.28 -7.94
CA HIS A 165 -17.93 10.45 -6.82
C HIS A 165 -18.75 11.22 -5.79
N ARG A 166 -18.66 12.55 -5.75
CA ARG A 166 -19.50 13.39 -4.90
C ARG A 166 -20.87 13.55 -5.58
N ARG A 167 -21.78 12.56 -5.30
CA ARG A 167 -23.12 12.53 -5.90
C ARG A 167 -24.06 13.63 -5.37
N GLY A 168 -23.78 14.18 -4.20
CA GLY A 168 -24.63 15.17 -3.52
C GLY A 168 -25.41 14.60 -2.33
N TYR A 169 -25.75 13.32 -2.33
CA TYR A 169 -26.60 12.74 -1.28
C TYR A 169 -25.92 12.61 0.09
N ARG A 170 -24.58 12.61 0.16
CA ARG A 170 -23.85 12.42 1.41
C ARG A 170 -23.48 13.77 2.05
N VAL A 171 -24.14 14.11 3.14
CA VAL A 171 -23.87 15.34 3.90
C VAL A 171 -23.18 15.04 5.24
N GLU A 172 -23.51 13.91 5.87
CA GLU A 172 -22.94 13.50 7.16
C GLU A 172 -22.00 12.31 7.00
N HIS A 173 -20.93 12.28 7.78
CA HIS A 173 -19.92 11.22 7.75
C HIS A 173 -19.94 10.39 9.03
N ALA A 174 -20.10 9.09 8.89
CA ALA A 174 -19.87 8.13 9.96
C ALA A 174 -18.48 7.49 9.78
N GLY A 175 -17.41 8.20 10.17
CA GLY A 175 -16.03 7.71 10.02
C GLY A 175 -15.45 7.97 8.62
N ALA A 176 -14.54 7.09 8.13
CA ALA A 176 -13.95 7.15 6.78
C ALA A 176 -14.83 6.35 5.80
N PRO A 177 -15.78 6.98 5.09
CA PRO A 177 -16.73 6.27 4.26
C PRO A 177 -16.08 5.76 2.97
N LEU A 178 -16.61 4.65 2.45
CA LEU A 178 -16.30 4.17 1.11
C LEU A 178 -16.70 5.21 0.07
N LYS A 179 -15.80 5.54 -0.88
CA LYS A 179 -16.12 6.47 -1.96
C LYS A 179 -17.13 5.85 -2.91
N GLU A 180 -18.08 6.64 -3.39
CA GLU A 180 -19.22 6.22 -4.19
C GLU A 180 -18.79 5.51 -5.50
N HIS A 181 -17.83 6.08 -6.24
CA HIS A 181 -17.31 5.46 -7.48
C HIS A 181 -16.57 4.14 -7.23
N LEU A 182 -15.94 3.97 -6.05
CA LEU A 182 -15.34 2.70 -5.66
C LEU A 182 -16.43 1.68 -5.30
N ALA A 183 -17.48 2.11 -4.57
CA ALA A 183 -18.63 1.27 -4.28
C ALA A 183 -19.31 0.81 -5.57
N ALA A 184 -19.61 1.72 -6.49
CA ALA A 184 -20.17 1.41 -7.79
C ALA A 184 -19.30 0.45 -8.62
N SER A 185 -17.96 0.62 -8.57
CA SER A 185 -17.02 -0.28 -9.26
C SER A 185 -17.06 -1.69 -8.69
N MET A 186 -17.22 -1.84 -7.37
CA MET A 186 -17.35 -3.14 -6.71
C MET A 186 -18.71 -3.76 -6.99
N ILE A 187 -19.77 -2.98 -7.01
CA ILE A 187 -21.13 -3.39 -7.39
C ILE A 187 -21.15 -3.93 -8.82
N ALA A 188 -20.54 -3.20 -9.77
CA ALA A 188 -20.41 -3.65 -11.15
C ALA A 188 -19.58 -4.93 -11.28
N GLN A 189 -18.47 -5.05 -10.54
CA GLN A 189 -17.66 -6.27 -10.51
C GLN A 189 -18.40 -7.47 -9.89
N ALA A 190 -19.32 -7.24 -8.96
CA ALA A 190 -20.19 -8.26 -8.39
C ALA A 190 -21.29 -8.72 -9.37
N GLY A 191 -21.45 -8.00 -10.47
CA GLY A 191 -22.44 -8.32 -11.51
C GLY A 191 -23.84 -7.73 -11.26
N TRP A 192 -23.95 -6.74 -10.37
CA TRP A 192 -25.19 -6.00 -10.17
C TRP A 192 -25.33 -4.88 -11.20
N ASN A 193 -26.43 -4.85 -11.92
CA ASN A 193 -26.83 -3.84 -12.89
C ASN A 193 -28.37 -3.81 -13.01
N ALA A 194 -28.95 -2.90 -13.76
CA ALA A 194 -30.40 -2.78 -13.90
C ALA A 194 -31.07 -4.06 -14.42
N GLU A 195 -30.40 -4.86 -15.24
CA GLU A 195 -30.96 -6.14 -15.73
C GLU A 195 -30.91 -7.23 -14.66
N SER A 196 -29.74 -7.44 -14.03
CA SER A 196 -29.60 -8.44 -12.96
C SER A 196 -30.46 -8.11 -11.73
N ALA A 197 -30.77 -6.84 -11.52
CA ALA A 197 -31.64 -6.38 -10.44
C ALA A 197 -33.06 -6.93 -10.51
N LYS A 198 -33.54 -7.33 -11.71
CA LYS A 198 -34.86 -7.93 -11.89
C LYS A 198 -34.97 -9.34 -11.28
N ASP A 199 -33.85 -10.11 -11.34
CA ASP A 199 -33.82 -11.53 -10.99
C ASP A 199 -33.04 -11.82 -9.70
N HIS A 200 -32.37 -10.81 -9.13
CA HIS A 200 -31.56 -10.93 -7.92
C HIS A 200 -32.03 -9.94 -6.85
N ARG A 201 -31.72 -10.23 -5.61
CA ARG A 201 -31.81 -9.28 -4.51
C ARG A 201 -30.40 -8.81 -4.08
N PHE A 202 -30.32 -7.62 -3.51
CA PHE A 202 -29.07 -7.04 -3.03
C PHE A 202 -29.07 -6.96 -1.51
N VAL A 203 -27.98 -7.37 -0.86
CA VAL A 203 -27.86 -7.39 0.59
C VAL A 203 -26.58 -6.67 1.04
N ASP A 204 -26.72 -5.67 1.90
CA ASP A 204 -25.62 -4.99 2.58
C ASP A 204 -25.77 -5.16 4.11
N PRO A 205 -25.18 -6.22 4.69
CA PRO A 205 -25.46 -6.60 6.08
C PRO A 205 -24.70 -5.75 7.12
N MET A 206 -23.85 -4.80 6.67
CA MET A 206 -23.07 -3.88 7.51
C MET A 206 -22.97 -2.52 6.80
N CYS A 207 -24.13 -1.89 6.57
CA CYS A 207 -24.27 -0.81 5.59
C CYS A 207 -23.61 0.51 6.01
N GLY A 208 -23.33 0.73 7.29
CA GLY A 208 -22.77 1.97 7.78
C GLY A 208 -23.63 3.17 7.37
N SER A 209 -23.06 4.07 6.54
CA SER A 209 -23.79 5.21 5.96
C SER A 209 -24.60 4.89 4.70
N GLY A 210 -24.76 3.63 4.34
CA GLY A 210 -25.62 3.14 3.27
C GLY A 210 -25.05 3.16 1.86
N THR A 211 -23.73 3.34 1.69
CA THR A 211 -23.14 3.60 0.35
C THR A 211 -23.43 2.50 -0.67
N PHE A 212 -23.24 1.22 -0.31
CA PHE A 212 -23.53 0.11 -1.23
C PHE A 212 -25.01 0.02 -1.57
N ALA A 213 -25.88 0.08 -0.56
CA ALA A 213 -27.33 -0.02 -0.76
C ALA A 213 -27.88 1.13 -1.62
N ILE A 214 -27.43 2.37 -1.38
CA ILE A 214 -27.85 3.55 -2.13
C ILE A 214 -27.39 3.46 -3.59
N GLU A 215 -26.11 3.16 -3.84
CA GLU A 215 -25.60 3.03 -5.23
C GLU A 215 -26.30 1.84 -5.94
N ALA A 216 -26.59 0.73 -5.24
CA ALA A 216 -27.32 -0.39 -5.81
C ALA A 216 -28.78 -0.02 -6.16
N ALA A 217 -29.45 0.77 -5.32
CA ALA A 217 -30.81 1.26 -5.57
C ALA A 217 -30.86 2.23 -6.75
N MET A 218 -29.93 3.18 -6.80
CA MET A 218 -29.80 4.11 -7.93
C MET A 218 -29.53 3.37 -9.25
N ILE A 219 -28.74 2.28 -9.24
CA ILE A 219 -28.49 1.44 -10.42
C ILE A 219 -29.78 0.74 -10.84
N ALA A 220 -30.48 0.13 -9.89
CA ALA A 220 -31.71 -0.61 -10.16
C ALA A 220 -32.83 0.29 -10.72
N ALA A 221 -32.99 1.48 -10.15
CA ALA A 221 -33.96 2.48 -10.59
C ALA A 221 -33.50 3.31 -11.79
N ASN A 222 -32.34 3.03 -12.37
CA ASN A 222 -31.73 3.76 -13.47
C ASN A 222 -31.61 5.29 -13.23
N ILE A 223 -31.39 5.71 -11.95
CA ILE A 223 -31.20 7.12 -11.59
C ILE A 223 -29.78 7.52 -11.96
N ALA A 224 -29.59 8.48 -12.84
CA ALA A 224 -28.28 8.97 -13.25
C ALA A 224 -27.57 9.69 -12.08
N PRO A 225 -26.33 9.30 -11.70
CA PRO A 225 -25.66 9.79 -10.50
C PRO A 225 -25.27 11.28 -10.54
N GLY A 226 -25.36 11.90 -11.70
CA GLY A 226 -25.05 13.31 -11.90
C GLY A 226 -26.25 14.26 -11.80
N LEU A 227 -27.50 13.77 -11.70
CA LEU A 227 -28.70 14.61 -11.73
C LEU A 227 -28.73 15.69 -10.64
N ASP A 228 -28.35 15.36 -9.41
CA ASP A 228 -28.41 16.27 -8.25
C ASP A 228 -27.18 17.17 -8.12
N ARG A 229 -26.24 17.14 -9.07
CA ARG A 229 -25.04 17.98 -9.00
C ARG A 229 -25.35 19.39 -9.51
N SER A 230 -25.08 20.38 -8.67
CA SER A 230 -25.32 21.80 -8.99
C SER A 230 -24.23 22.46 -9.86
N TYR A 231 -23.06 21.80 -10.00
CA TYR A 231 -21.91 22.38 -10.69
C TYR A 231 -21.09 21.33 -11.45
N TYR A 232 -20.70 21.68 -12.67
CA TYR A 232 -19.76 20.95 -13.52
C TYR A 232 -18.69 21.89 -14.07
N GLY A 233 -17.48 21.39 -14.30
CA GLY A 233 -16.37 22.17 -14.83
C GLY A 233 -16.59 22.72 -16.23
N PHE A 234 -17.50 22.11 -17.01
CA PHE A 234 -17.89 22.61 -18.32
C PHE A 234 -18.93 23.76 -18.27
N SER A 235 -19.62 23.98 -17.13
CA SER A 235 -20.77 24.91 -17.05
C SER A 235 -20.45 26.34 -17.42
N LYS A 236 -19.21 26.78 -17.30
CA LYS A 236 -18.71 28.10 -17.65
C LYS A 236 -17.68 28.07 -18.79
N TRP A 237 -17.46 26.93 -19.40
CA TRP A 237 -16.61 26.79 -20.57
C TRP A 237 -17.29 27.41 -21.82
N LEU A 238 -16.55 28.17 -22.62
CA LEU A 238 -17.13 28.85 -23.78
C LEU A 238 -17.70 27.91 -24.86
N GLN A 239 -17.24 26.65 -24.87
CA GLN A 239 -17.76 25.62 -25.78
C GLN A 239 -18.93 24.83 -25.18
N HIS A 240 -19.47 25.23 -24.01
CA HIS A 240 -20.63 24.61 -23.41
C HIS A 240 -21.90 24.94 -24.25
N ASP A 241 -22.71 23.90 -24.50
CA ASP A 241 -24.03 24.01 -25.13
C ASP A 241 -25.12 23.74 -24.06
N PRO A 242 -25.71 24.81 -23.49
CA PRO A 242 -26.73 24.66 -22.45
C PRO A 242 -28.00 23.93 -22.91
N ALA A 243 -28.37 24.08 -24.21
CA ALA A 243 -29.59 23.46 -24.74
C ALA A 243 -29.41 21.93 -24.86
N LEU A 244 -28.26 21.51 -25.39
CA LEU A 244 -27.92 20.07 -25.45
C LEU A 244 -27.80 19.48 -24.07
N TRP A 245 -27.15 20.19 -23.11
CA TRP A 245 -27.04 19.74 -21.72
C TRP A 245 -28.40 19.53 -21.06
N GLN A 246 -29.32 20.50 -21.24
CA GLN A 246 -30.68 20.41 -20.72
C GLN A 246 -31.44 19.21 -21.31
N SER A 247 -31.30 18.96 -22.61
CA SER A 247 -31.87 17.79 -23.27
C SER A 247 -31.34 16.46 -22.68
N CYS A 248 -30.02 16.39 -22.35
CA CYS A 248 -29.45 15.20 -21.69
C CYS A 248 -30.06 14.98 -20.29
N ILE A 249 -30.30 16.05 -19.53
CA ILE A 249 -30.95 15.96 -18.20
C ILE A 249 -32.38 15.42 -18.36
N GLU A 250 -33.19 16.01 -19.22
CA GLU A 250 -34.59 15.60 -19.46
C GLU A 250 -34.68 14.13 -19.88
N GLN A 251 -33.77 13.68 -20.74
CA GLN A 251 -33.72 12.30 -21.17
C GLN A 251 -33.37 11.36 -19.99
N ALA A 252 -32.43 11.77 -19.10
CA ALA A 252 -32.04 11.00 -17.94
C ALA A 252 -33.18 10.89 -16.91
N GLU A 253 -33.96 11.97 -16.70
CA GLU A 253 -35.12 12.00 -15.82
C GLU A 253 -36.22 11.04 -16.29
N VAL A 254 -36.51 11.04 -17.61
CA VAL A 254 -37.52 10.13 -18.20
C VAL A 254 -37.13 8.65 -18.08
N GLN A 255 -35.85 8.33 -17.97
CA GLN A 255 -35.36 6.96 -17.84
C GLN A 255 -35.44 6.41 -16.42
N ILE A 256 -35.81 7.20 -15.42
CA ILE A 256 -35.93 6.75 -14.04
C ILE A 256 -37.12 5.78 -13.93
N ASP A 257 -36.85 4.58 -13.43
CA ASP A 257 -37.87 3.55 -13.16
C ASP A 257 -37.74 3.03 -11.72
N THR A 258 -38.52 3.61 -10.83
CA THR A 258 -38.60 3.18 -9.44
C THR A 258 -39.58 2.01 -9.22
N ALA A 259 -40.49 1.74 -10.19
CA ALA A 259 -41.52 0.72 -10.06
C ALA A 259 -40.96 -0.72 -10.25
N ALA A 260 -39.88 -0.85 -11.02
CA ALA A 260 -39.22 -2.15 -11.25
C ALA A 260 -38.14 -2.47 -10.21
N ALA A 261 -38.10 -1.73 -9.10
CA ALA A 261 -37.01 -1.84 -8.14
C ALA A 261 -37.04 -3.19 -7.40
N PRO A 262 -35.86 -3.86 -7.32
CA PRO A 262 -35.73 -5.13 -6.61
C PRO A 262 -35.73 -4.93 -5.09
N LEU A 263 -35.80 -6.02 -4.35
CA LEU A 263 -35.56 -6.00 -2.91
C LEU A 263 -34.10 -5.71 -2.62
N ILE A 264 -33.85 -4.56 -1.95
CA ILE A 264 -32.53 -4.16 -1.44
C ILE A 264 -32.62 -4.12 0.08
N GLU A 265 -31.83 -4.95 0.74
CA GLU A 265 -31.80 -5.07 2.19
C GLU A 265 -30.50 -4.50 2.74
N ALA A 266 -30.63 -3.57 3.69
CA ALA A 266 -29.48 -2.94 4.34
C ALA A 266 -29.62 -3.01 5.86
N SER A 267 -28.61 -3.51 6.54
CA SER A 267 -28.65 -3.59 8.00
C SER A 267 -27.34 -3.10 8.63
N ASP A 268 -27.46 -2.64 9.86
CA ASP A 268 -26.30 -2.30 10.71
C ASP A 268 -26.68 -2.47 12.18
N TYR A 269 -25.68 -2.77 13.02
CA TYR A 269 -25.87 -2.84 14.49
C TYR A 269 -25.89 -1.46 15.15
N ASP A 270 -25.35 -0.42 14.48
CA ASP A 270 -25.30 0.95 14.97
C ASP A 270 -26.52 1.74 14.47
N ALA A 271 -27.47 1.99 15.38
CA ALA A 271 -28.69 2.76 15.07
C ALA A 271 -28.38 4.19 14.56
N LYS A 272 -27.24 4.79 14.96
CA LYS A 272 -26.82 6.12 14.48
C LYS A 272 -26.37 6.02 13.01
N ALA A 273 -25.62 4.98 12.65
CA ALA A 273 -25.22 4.75 11.27
C ALA A 273 -26.44 4.54 10.37
N LEU A 274 -27.43 3.76 10.81
CA LEU A 274 -28.70 3.57 10.09
C LEU A 274 -29.49 4.86 9.91
N LYS A 275 -29.54 5.73 10.92
CA LYS A 275 -30.17 7.04 10.78
C LYS A 275 -29.51 7.89 9.68
N VAL A 276 -28.18 7.85 9.62
CA VAL A 276 -27.40 8.53 8.56
C VAL A 276 -27.68 7.88 7.21
N ALA A 277 -27.70 6.53 7.13
CA ALA A 277 -27.98 5.80 5.90
C ALA A 277 -29.35 6.14 5.32
N LYS A 278 -30.42 6.16 6.14
CA LYS A 278 -31.77 6.56 5.73
C LYS A 278 -31.80 7.99 5.22
N ALA A 279 -31.19 8.93 5.96
CA ALA A 279 -31.12 10.34 5.53
C ALA A 279 -30.36 10.52 4.21
N ASN A 280 -29.31 9.74 3.96
CA ASN A 280 -28.59 9.73 2.69
C ASN A 280 -29.44 9.12 1.56
N ALA A 281 -30.16 8.03 1.82
CA ALA A 281 -31.06 7.40 0.88
C ALA A 281 -32.23 8.31 0.47
N ALA A 282 -32.81 9.03 1.45
CA ALA A 282 -33.86 10.01 1.17
C ALA A 282 -33.35 11.13 0.26
N ARG A 283 -32.14 11.66 0.49
CA ARG A 283 -31.55 12.67 -0.40
C ARG A 283 -31.24 12.12 -1.79
N ALA A 284 -30.89 10.85 -1.90
CA ALA A 284 -30.67 10.19 -3.18
C ALA A 284 -31.97 9.79 -3.90
N GLY A 285 -33.14 10.05 -3.30
CA GLY A 285 -34.46 9.67 -3.84
C GLY A 285 -34.72 8.16 -3.88
N VAL A 286 -34.04 7.36 -3.03
CA VAL A 286 -34.13 5.88 -3.06
C VAL A 286 -34.47 5.25 -1.69
N GLU A 287 -34.93 6.04 -0.72
CA GLU A 287 -35.25 5.50 0.63
C GLU A 287 -36.31 4.40 0.58
N GLU A 288 -37.35 4.59 -0.22
CA GLU A 288 -38.46 3.66 -0.39
C GLU A 288 -38.04 2.33 -1.10
N LEU A 289 -36.88 2.32 -1.76
CA LEU A 289 -36.34 1.16 -2.47
C LEU A 289 -35.45 0.29 -1.57
N ILE A 290 -35.16 0.75 -0.34
CA ILE A 290 -34.21 0.07 0.55
C ILE A 290 -34.90 -0.28 1.86
N GLN A 291 -34.90 -1.55 2.20
CA GLN A 291 -35.37 -2.03 3.47
C GLN A 291 -34.26 -1.96 4.52
N PHE A 292 -34.34 -0.95 5.38
CA PHE A 292 -33.37 -0.75 6.47
C PHE A 292 -33.78 -1.48 7.74
N SER A 293 -32.89 -2.29 8.31
CA SER A 293 -33.11 -3.01 9.56
C SER A 293 -31.98 -2.81 10.57
N HIS A 294 -32.36 -2.60 11.85
CA HIS A 294 -31.38 -2.51 12.95
C HIS A 294 -31.15 -3.89 13.54
N GLN A 295 -30.03 -4.53 13.19
CA GLN A 295 -29.73 -5.87 13.67
C GLN A 295 -28.25 -6.15 13.71
N ASN A 296 -27.84 -7.05 14.61
CA ASN A 296 -26.47 -7.55 14.66
C ASN A 296 -26.27 -8.64 13.60
N ILE A 297 -25.07 -8.75 13.06
CA ILE A 297 -24.73 -9.78 12.07
C ILE A 297 -24.98 -11.22 12.59
N ASN A 298 -24.84 -11.45 13.91
CA ASN A 298 -25.13 -12.74 14.52
C ASN A 298 -26.62 -13.13 14.45
N ASP A 299 -27.48 -12.11 14.42
CA ASP A 299 -28.93 -12.25 14.43
C ASP A 299 -29.56 -11.86 13.09
N LEU A 300 -28.75 -11.86 12.02
CA LEU A 300 -29.17 -11.43 10.69
C LEU A 300 -30.39 -12.23 10.21
N LYS A 301 -31.49 -11.51 10.03
CA LYS A 301 -32.73 -12.02 9.44
C LYS A 301 -32.99 -11.24 8.16
N LEU A 302 -33.14 -11.97 7.09
CA LEU A 302 -33.45 -11.43 5.76
C LEU A 302 -34.84 -11.89 5.36
N GLU A 303 -35.47 -11.17 4.44
CA GLU A 303 -36.76 -11.57 3.87
C GLU A 303 -36.67 -12.97 3.25
N ASP A 304 -37.77 -13.73 3.35
CA ASP A 304 -37.90 -15.04 2.72
C ASP A 304 -38.18 -14.86 1.22
N ASP A 305 -37.15 -14.56 0.46
CA ASP A 305 -37.19 -14.31 -0.97
C ASP A 305 -36.37 -15.39 -1.70
N PRO A 306 -36.95 -16.10 -2.67
CA PRO A 306 -36.28 -17.18 -3.38
C PRO A 306 -35.20 -16.71 -4.37
N ARG A 307 -35.14 -15.39 -4.68
CA ARG A 307 -34.18 -14.86 -5.64
C ARG A 307 -32.74 -15.00 -5.14
N PRO A 308 -31.77 -15.28 -6.03
CA PRO A 308 -30.37 -15.28 -5.69
C PRO A 308 -29.93 -13.95 -5.09
N ALA A 309 -29.10 -13.97 -4.04
CA ALA A 309 -28.61 -12.78 -3.40
C ALA A 309 -27.21 -12.39 -3.89
N ILE A 310 -27.00 -11.10 -4.18
CA ILE A 310 -25.67 -10.49 -4.29
C ILE A 310 -25.41 -9.74 -3.00
N VAL A 311 -24.47 -10.23 -2.21
CA VAL A 311 -24.12 -9.66 -0.91
C VAL A 311 -22.82 -8.86 -1.05
N LEU A 312 -22.87 -7.56 -0.73
CA LEU A 312 -21.67 -6.74 -0.59
C LEU A 312 -21.50 -6.30 0.86
N CYS A 313 -20.30 -6.48 1.40
CA CYS A 313 -20.02 -6.17 2.81
C CYS A 313 -18.74 -5.37 2.95
N ASN A 314 -18.80 -4.30 3.73
CA ASN A 314 -17.66 -3.47 4.11
C ASN A 314 -17.51 -3.45 5.65
N PRO A 315 -16.95 -4.51 6.26
CA PRO A 315 -16.85 -4.60 7.71
C PRO A 315 -15.88 -3.53 8.25
N PRO A 316 -15.98 -3.16 9.54
CA PRO A 316 -15.07 -2.20 10.16
C PRO A 316 -13.61 -2.69 10.13
N TYR A 317 -12.66 -1.77 9.89
CA TYR A 317 -11.24 -2.08 9.73
C TYR A 317 -10.42 -2.08 11.04
N GLY A 318 -11.06 -2.06 12.20
CA GLY A 318 -10.39 -2.21 13.49
C GLY A 318 -10.26 -0.94 14.33
N GLU A 319 -10.42 0.26 13.80
CA GLU A 319 -10.36 1.50 14.60
C GLU A 319 -11.51 1.61 15.65
N ARG A 320 -12.59 0.86 15.47
CA ARG A 320 -13.78 0.83 16.35
C ARG A 320 -13.87 -0.40 17.24
N LEU A 321 -13.15 -1.47 16.95
CA LEU A 321 -13.10 -2.69 17.75
C LEU A 321 -11.71 -2.76 18.40
N GLN A 322 -11.66 -2.55 19.72
CA GLN A 322 -10.42 -2.39 20.50
C GLN A 322 -9.57 -3.68 20.63
N SER A 323 -9.93 -4.81 19.97
CA SER A 323 -9.14 -6.04 20.00
C SER A 323 -9.22 -6.84 18.69
N GLU A 324 -8.14 -7.48 18.32
CA GLU A 324 -8.07 -8.40 17.17
C GLU A 324 -8.99 -9.63 17.34
N GLN A 325 -9.18 -10.08 18.58
CA GLN A 325 -10.13 -11.17 18.88
C GLN A 325 -11.55 -10.78 18.52
N GLY A 326 -11.94 -9.52 18.75
CA GLY A 326 -13.24 -8.98 18.33
C GLY A 326 -13.45 -9.00 16.83
N LEU A 327 -12.40 -8.63 16.05
CA LEU A 327 -12.44 -8.66 14.58
C LEU A 327 -12.50 -10.10 14.03
N ALA A 328 -11.68 -11.00 14.56
CA ALA A 328 -11.69 -12.41 14.15
C ALA A 328 -13.06 -13.07 14.43
N SER A 329 -13.69 -12.75 15.57
CA SER A 329 -15.02 -13.20 15.91
C SER A 329 -16.08 -12.63 14.96
N LEU A 330 -15.97 -11.34 14.59
CA LEU A 330 -16.85 -10.69 13.63
C LEU A 330 -16.80 -11.36 12.25
N TYR A 331 -15.61 -11.65 11.71
CA TYR A 331 -15.48 -12.32 10.41
C TYR A 331 -16.03 -13.75 10.46
N SER A 332 -15.86 -14.46 11.58
CA SER A 332 -16.49 -15.78 11.78
C SER A 332 -18.02 -15.69 11.84
N ALA A 333 -18.54 -14.65 12.50
CA ALA A 333 -20.00 -14.40 12.57
C ALA A 333 -20.58 -14.06 11.20
N ILE A 334 -19.93 -13.19 10.42
CA ILE A 334 -20.30 -12.88 9.03
C ILE A 334 -20.36 -14.19 8.22
N GLY A 335 -19.33 -15.03 8.31
CA GLY A 335 -19.29 -16.32 7.61
C GLY A 335 -20.45 -17.24 8.02
N SER A 336 -20.77 -17.32 9.29
CA SER A 336 -21.85 -18.17 9.81
C SER A 336 -23.24 -17.66 9.41
N ALA A 337 -23.47 -16.35 9.53
CA ALA A 337 -24.74 -15.72 9.18
C ALA A 337 -25.06 -15.86 7.67
N LEU A 338 -24.06 -15.60 6.82
CA LEU A 338 -24.28 -15.59 5.38
C LEU A 338 -24.35 -16.99 4.76
N LYS A 339 -23.79 -18.04 5.39
CA LYS A 339 -23.96 -19.44 4.94
C LYS A 339 -25.40 -19.94 4.95
N GLN A 340 -26.26 -19.27 5.67
CA GLN A 340 -27.70 -19.60 5.68
C GLN A 340 -28.43 -19.16 4.41
N LEU A 341 -27.81 -18.25 3.63
CA LEU A 341 -28.34 -17.75 2.36
C LEU A 341 -28.13 -18.80 1.25
N LYS A 342 -29.21 -19.27 0.68
CA LYS A 342 -29.17 -20.15 -0.50
C LYS A 342 -28.88 -19.32 -1.75
N LEU A 343 -28.10 -19.89 -2.70
CA LEU A 343 -27.84 -19.29 -4.00
C LEU A 343 -27.26 -17.85 -3.92
N ALA A 344 -26.34 -17.57 -2.99
CA ALA A 344 -25.79 -16.24 -2.83
C ALA A 344 -24.32 -16.16 -3.26
N ARG A 345 -23.93 -14.98 -3.75
CA ARG A 345 -22.53 -14.59 -3.95
C ARG A 345 -22.17 -13.49 -2.98
N LEU A 346 -21.15 -13.72 -2.16
CA LEU A 346 -20.61 -12.73 -1.24
C LEU A 346 -19.41 -12.03 -1.87
N PHE A 347 -19.41 -10.71 -1.81
CA PHE A 347 -18.22 -9.88 -2.07
C PHE A 347 -17.92 -9.02 -0.85
N MET A 348 -16.67 -8.96 -0.47
CA MET A 348 -16.25 -8.24 0.72
C MET A 348 -15.00 -7.41 0.43
N ILE A 349 -14.98 -6.17 0.91
CA ILE A 349 -13.75 -5.37 0.97
C ILE A 349 -13.20 -5.40 2.38
N SER A 350 -11.90 -5.66 2.53
CA SER A 350 -11.24 -5.72 3.83
C SER A 350 -9.85 -5.09 3.78
N ALA A 351 -9.54 -4.26 4.76
CA ALA A 351 -8.17 -3.81 5.02
C ALA A 351 -7.35 -4.87 5.78
N ASN A 352 -8.01 -5.92 6.29
CA ASN A 352 -7.40 -7.06 6.98
C ASN A 352 -7.60 -8.35 6.18
N PRO A 353 -6.87 -8.56 5.06
CA PRO A 353 -7.08 -9.70 4.16
C PRO A 353 -6.93 -11.06 4.84
N ASP A 354 -6.10 -11.12 5.89
CA ASP A 354 -5.83 -12.34 6.63
C ASP A 354 -7.05 -12.84 7.43
N LEU A 355 -7.98 -11.94 7.79
CA LEU A 355 -9.22 -12.33 8.45
C LEU A 355 -10.25 -12.98 7.52
N LEU A 356 -10.09 -12.86 6.20
CA LEU A 356 -11.03 -13.44 5.23
C LEU A 356 -11.10 -14.97 5.30
N HIS A 357 -10.06 -15.66 5.78
CA HIS A 357 -10.12 -17.11 6.01
C HIS A 357 -11.12 -17.50 7.11
N ARG A 358 -11.43 -16.59 8.04
CA ARG A 358 -12.41 -16.81 9.11
C ARG A 358 -13.84 -16.95 8.61
N LEU A 359 -14.13 -16.50 7.40
CA LEU A 359 -15.42 -16.73 6.74
C LEU A 359 -15.67 -18.23 6.48
N ARG A 360 -14.62 -19.05 6.41
CA ARG A 360 -14.68 -20.49 6.09
C ARG A 360 -15.45 -20.78 4.80
N MET A 361 -15.24 -19.95 3.78
CA MET A 361 -15.84 -20.02 2.46
C MET A 361 -14.75 -20.13 1.39
N LYS A 362 -15.05 -20.80 0.28
CA LYS A 362 -14.13 -20.87 -0.86
C LYS A 362 -14.10 -19.52 -1.58
N ARG A 363 -12.93 -18.89 -1.62
CA ARG A 363 -12.75 -17.64 -2.34
C ARG A 363 -12.63 -17.91 -3.85
N THR A 364 -13.46 -17.23 -4.64
CA THR A 364 -13.53 -17.34 -6.10
C THR A 364 -12.91 -16.18 -6.82
N PHE A 365 -12.77 -15.03 -6.14
CA PHE A 365 -12.25 -13.80 -6.73
C PHE A 365 -11.42 -13.02 -5.70
N ARG A 366 -10.39 -12.32 -6.18
CA ARG A 366 -9.62 -11.35 -5.37
C ARG A 366 -9.09 -10.22 -6.23
N LYS A 367 -9.07 -9.01 -5.68
CA LYS A 367 -8.51 -7.82 -6.30
C LYS A 367 -7.98 -6.85 -5.23
N SER A 368 -6.76 -6.38 -5.37
CA SER A 368 -6.24 -5.30 -4.51
C SER A 368 -6.86 -3.97 -4.93
N VAL A 369 -7.38 -3.22 -3.96
CA VAL A 369 -8.03 -1.93 -4.17
C VAL A 369 -7.58 -0.93 -3.10
N LYS A 370 -7.65 0.37 -3.42
CA LYS A 370 -7.34 1.44 -2.45
C LYS A 370 -8.61 2.14 -2.00
N ASN A 371 -8.90 2.13 -0.71
CA ASN A 371 -9.94 2.95 -0.11
C ASN A 371 -9.31 4.15 0.61
N GLY A 372 -9.18 5.28 -0.09
CA GLY A 372 -8.39 6.41 0.40
C GLY A 372 -6.90 6.02 0.56
N PRO A 373 -6.31 6.21 1.75
CA PRO A 373 -4.94 5.80 2.03
C PRO A 373 -4.79 4.29 2.30
N LEU A 374 -5.90 3.58 2.59
CA LEU A 374 -5.88 2.17 2.97
C LEU A 374 -5.75 1.25 1.76
N GLU A 375 -4.84 0.30 1.84
CA GLU A 375 -4.78 -0.82 0.92
C GLU A 375 -5.73 -1.91 1.40
N CYS A 376 -6.69 -2.29 0.56
CA CYS A 376 -7.72 -3.26 0.87
C CYS A 376 -7.68 -4.41 -0.14
N LEU A 377 -8.20 -5.55 0.26
CA LEU A 377 -8.53 -6.65 -0.63
C LEU A 377 -10.03 -6.71 -0.86
N PHE A 378 -10.44 -6.64 -2.11
CA PHE A 378 -11.80 -6.95 -2.54
C PHE A 378 -11.84 -8.41 -2.98
N ALA A 379 -12.65 -9.23 -2.31
CA ALA A 379 -12.71 -10.68 -2.50
C ALA A 379 -14.14 -11.16 -2.71
N GLY A 380 -14.31 -12.15 -3.58
CA GLY A 380 -15.59 -12.82 -3.84
C GLY A 380 -15.61 -14.26 -3.33
N PHE A 381 -16.78 -14.73 -2.91
CA PHE A 381 -17.01 -16.07 -2.38
C PHE A 381 -18.37 -16.58 -2.88
N ASP A 382 -18.43 -17.84 -3.27
CA ASP A 382 -19.69 -18.51 -3.59
C ASP A 382 -20.25 -19.17 -2.33
N LEU A 383 -21.53 -18.95 -2.10
CA LEU A 383 -22.32 -19.55 -1.04
C LEU A 383 -23.14 -20.71 -1.63
N GLU A 384 -22.47 -21.74 -2.15
CA GLU A 384 -23.14 -22.99 -2.49
C GLU A 384 -23.42 -23.76 -1.20
N VAL A 385 -24.66 -24.11 -0.99
CA VAL A 385 -25.06 -25.06 0.06
C VAL A 385 -24.56 -26.44 -0.34
N ASP A 386 -23.62 -26.98 0.41
CA ASP A 386 -23.25 -28.39 0.35
C ASP A 386 -24.45 -29.23 0.83
N GLY A 387 -25.41 -29.40 -0.06
CA GLY A 387 -26.62 -30.19 0.10
C GLY A 387 -26.40 -31.59 -0.45
N SER A 388 -25.45 -32.33 0.13
CA SER A 388 -25.46 -33.78 -0.02
C SER A 388 -25.07 -34.46 1.29
N GLU A 389 -26.12 -35.04 1.91
CA GLU A 389 -25.96 -36.10 2.90
C GLU A 389 -24.92 -37.11 2.39
N LYS A 390 -24.00 -37.49 3.29
CA LYS A 390 -23.10 -38.61 3.09
C LYS A 390 -23.85 -39.85 2.66
N LYS A 391 -23.87 -40.16 1.37
CA LYS A 391 -24.00 -41.53 0.89
C LYS A 391 -22.65 -42.08 0.55
N VAL A 392 -22.14 -42.93 1.45
CA VAL A 392 -21.05 -43.84 1.14
C VAL A 392 -21.51 -44.70 -0.05
N SER A 393 -20.94 -44.51 -1.21
CA SER A 393 -20.91 -45.47 -2.28
C SER A 393 -19.51 -45.56 -2.85
N THR A 394 -18.91 -46.71 -2.59
CA THR A 394 -17.72 -47.24 -3.29
C THR A 394 -17.99 -47.27 -4.78
N GLY A 395 -17.19 -46.55 -5.55
CA GLY A 395 -17.21 -46.59 -7.02
C GLY A 395 -16.17 -45.68 -7.61
N LYS A 396 -15.11 -46.28 -8.13
CA LYS A 396 -14.01 -45.66 -8.84
C LYS A 396 -14.49 -44.74 -9.95
N ASP A 397 -14.04 -43.46 -9.97
CA ASP A 397 -13.62 -42.81 -11.21
C ASP A 397 -12.60 -41.73 -10.88
N SER A 398 -11.35 -42.12 -11.03
CA SER A 398 -10.16 -41.32 -10.97
C SER A 398 -9.81 -40.85 -12.38
N SER A 399 -10.07 -39.56 -12.73
CA SER A 399 -9.38 -39.03 -13.92
C SER A 399 -9.28 -37.50 -14.06
N THR A 400 -9.87 -36.69 -13.15
CA THR A 400 -9.83 -35.23 -13.35
C THR A 400 -9.17 -34.44 -12.19
N LYS A 401 -9.06 -35.02 -10.99
CA LYS A 401 -8.32 -34.38 -9.88
C LYS A 401 -6.82 -34.56 -9.95
N ASP A 402 -6.35 -35.60 -10.60
CA ASP A 402 -4.91 -35.91 -10.72
C ASP A 402 -4.21 -35.02 -11.74
N LYS A 403 -4.90 -34.50 -12.77
CA LYS A 403 -4.27 -33.63 -13.78
C LYS A 403 -3.94 -32.25 -13.27
N VAL A 404 -4.78 -31.61 -12.44
CA VAL A 404 -4.51 -30.26 -11.88
C VAL A 404 -3.51 -30.32 -10.71
N ALA A 405 -3.46 -31.43 -9.98
CA ALA A 405 -2.43 -31.68 -8.97
C ALA A 405 -1.06 -31.93 -9.61
N ASP A 406 -1.01 -32.67 -10.72
CA ASP A 406 0.20 -32.98 -11.47
C ASP A 406 0.79 -31.74 -12.17
N GLU A 407 -0.03 -30.89 -12.79
CA GLU A 407 0.44 -29.64 -13.42
C GLU A 407 1.06 -28.65 -12.42
N ASN A 408 0.47 -28.50 -11.22
CA ASN A 408 1.04 -27.67 -10.17
C ASN A 408 2.33 -28.29 -9.59
N GLU A 409 2.45 -29.59 -9.53
CA GLU A 409 3.64 -30.27 -9.04
C GLU A 409 4.84 -30.10 -9.99
N GLU A 410 4.62 -30.10 -11.29
CA GLU A 410 5.66 -29.81 -12.28
C GLU A 410 6.18 -28.37 -12.21
N VAL A 411 5.30 -27.41 -12.00
CA VAL A 411 5.67 -25.98 -11.91
C VAL A 411 6.52 -25.67 -10.67
N ILE A 412 6.21 -26.30 -9.52
CA ILE A 412 6.96 -26.06 -8.28
C ILE A 412 8.21 -26.94 -8.13
N LYS A 413 8.37 -27.98 -8.94
CA LYS A 413 9.48 -28.95 -8.87
C LYS A 413 10.88 -28.32 -8.95
N PRO A 414 11.14 -27.32 -9.82
CA PRO A 414 12.43 -26.63 -9.82
C PRO A 414 12.71 -25.91 -8.51
N LEU A 415 11.70 -25.28 -7.91
CA LEU A 415 11.82 -24.60 -6.63
C LEU A 415 12.02 -25.59 -5.47
N LEU A 416 11.27 -26.68 -5.43
CA LEU A 416 11.45 -27.75 -4.44
C LEU A 416 12.88 -28.29 -4.46
N ASN A 417 13.39 -28.63 -5.65
CA ASN A 417 14.75 -29.12 -5.81
C ASN A 417 15.79 -28.10 -5.33
N ARG A 418 15.57 -26.81 -5.60
CA ARG A 418 16.44 -25.73 -5.15
C ARG A 418 16.40 -25.59 -3.62
N LEU A 419 15.21 -25.56 -3.03
CA LEU A 419 15.02 -25.47 -1.57
C LEU A 419 15.68 -26.65 -0.85
N HIS A 420 15.48 -27.90 -1.31
CA HIS A 420 16.12 -29.08 -0.74
C HIS A 420 17.64 -29.03 -0.84
N LYS A 421 18.18 -28.61 -2.00
CA LYS A 421 19.63 -28.48 -2.21
C LYS A 421 20.23 -27.44 -1.25
N ASN A 422 19.59 -26.28 -1.15
CA ASN A 422 20.03 -25.19 -0.26
C ASN A 422 19.93 -25.61 1.21
N ALA A 423 18.80 -26.21 1.60
CA ALA A 423 18.57 -26.69 2.95
C ALA A 423 19.64 -27.72 3.37
N LYS A 424 19.91 -28.73 2.51
CA LYS A 424 20.93 -29.76 2.80
C LYS A 424 22.33 -29.16 3.02
N HIS A 425 22.68 -28.13 2.25
CA HIS A 425 23.98 -27.45 2.38
C HIS A 425 24.02 -26.58 3.65
N LEU A 426 23.04 -25.69 3.79
CA LEU A 426 23.02 -24.68 4.86
C LEU A 426 22.70 -25.26 6.22
N GLN A 427 21.88 -26.30 6.35
CA GLN A 427 21.65 -27.00 7.61
C GLN A 427 22.93 -27.67 8.14
N ARG A 428 23.74 -28.28 7.25
CA ARG A 428 25.03 -28.86 7.66
C ARG A 428 26.02 -27.79 8.12
N TRP A 429 26.07 -26.66 7.45
CA TRP A 429 26.87 -25.52 7.81
C TRP A 429 26.37 -24.91 9.13
N ALA A 430 25.08 -24.67 9.28
CA ALA A 430 24.46 -24.11 10.47
C ALA A 430 24.73 -24.98 11.71
N LYS A 431 24.56 -26.32 11.59
CA LYS A 431 24.85 -27.27 12.68
C LYS A 431 26.33 -27.25 13.10
N ARG A 432 27.27 -27.16 12.15
CA ARG A 432 28.70 -27.11 12.43
C ARG A 432 29.16 -25.82 13.12
N ASN A 433 28.44 -24.70 12.83
CA ASN A 433 28.80 -23.37 13.32
C ASN A 433 27.87 -22.86 14.42
N ASP A 434 26.99 -23.73 14.94
CA ASP A 434 25.99 -23.39 15.96
C ASP A 434 25.09 -22.20 15.57
N VAL A 435 24.66 -22.17 14.32
CA VAL A 435 23.79 -21.12 13.75
C VAL A 435 22.35 -21.63 13.73
N THR A 436 21.44 -20.92 14.40
CA THR A 436 20.02 -21.30 14.56
C THR A 436 19.08 -20.47 13.69
N CYS A 437 19.54 -19.28 13.24
CA CYS A 437 18.79 -18.37 12.39
C CYS A 437 19.59 -18.07 11.12
N TYR A 438 19.06 -18.40 9.93
CA TYR A 438 19.81 -18.26 8.68
C TYR A 438 18.89 -18.20 7.46
N ARG A 439 19.40 -17.64 6.35
CA ARG A 439 18.70 -17.53 5.07
C ARG A 439 18.88 -18.77 4.21
N VAL A 440 17.78 -19.44 3.85
CA VAL A 440 17.83 -20.66 3.02
C VAL A 440 17.74 -20.35 1.54
N TYR A 441 16.97 -19.32 1.15
CA TYR A 441 16.72 -18.98 -0.24
C TYR A 441 16.72 -17.47 -0.43
N ASP A 442 17.28 -16.96 -1.54
CA ASP A 442 17.33 -15.54 -1.84
C ASP A 442 17.22 -15.28 -3.35
N ALA A 443 16.01 -15.45 -3.89
CA ALA A 443 15.71 -15.28 -5.31
C ALA A 443 16.69 -16.05 -6.24
N ASP A 444 17.02 -17.28 -5.86
CA ASP A 444 17.96 -18.14 -6.60
C ASP A 444 17.41 -18.54 -7.99
N LEU A 445 16.10 -18.48 -8.18
CA LEU A 445 15.41 -18.71 -9.45
C LEU A 445 14.69 -17.43 -9.88
N PRO A 446 14.82 -17.02 -11.15
CA PRO A 446 14.21 -15.76 -11.64
C PRO A 446 12.69 -15.71 -11.50
N GLU A 447 12.03 -16.89 -11.62
CA GLU A 447 10.57 -17.03 -11.52
C GLU A 447 10.05 -16.85 -10.12
N PHE A 448 10.91 -17.07 -9.09
CA PHE A 448 10.55 -17.07 -7.68
C PHE A 448 11.36 -16.02 -6.91
N SER A 449 10.88 -14.78 -6.93
CA SER A 449 11.57 -13.61 -6.39
C SER A 449 11.20 -13.37 -4.93
N PHE A 450 11.78 -14.16 -4.00
CA PHE A 450 11.59 -14.00 -2.56
C PHE A 450 12.86 -14.38 -1.79
N ALA A 451 12.93 -13.97 -0.52
CA ALA A 451 13.88 -14.51 0.45
C ALA A 451 13.15 -15.44 1.42
N LEU A 452 13.82 -16.51 1.87
CA LEU A 452 13.31 -17.41 2.91
C LEU A 452 14.32 -17.51 4.03
N ASP A 453 13.95 -17.02 5.20
CA ASP A 453 14.73 -17.07 6.42
C ASP A 453 14.14 -18.12 7.37
N VAL A 454 15.01 -18.85 8.08
CA VAL A 454 14.66 -19.86 9.08
C VAL A 454 15.06 -19.34 10.45
N TYR A 455 14.16 -19.44 11.42
CA TYR A 455 14.38 -19.10 12.81
C TYR A 455 14.04 -20.31 13.68
N GLN A 456 14.98 -20.77 14.49
CA GLN A 456 14.77 -21.87 15.43
C GLN A 456 14.44 -21.33 16.81
N SER A 457 13.39 -21.85 17.43
CA SER A 457 13.03 -21.49 18.80
C SER A 457 14.14 -21.85 19.79
N GLU A 458 14.47 -20.92 20.67
CA GLU A 458 15.37 -21.20 21.79
C GLU A 458 14.68 -22.01 22.87
N ILE A 459 13.37 -21.75 23.10
CA ILE A 459 12.57 -22.41 24.15
C ILE A 459 12.22 -23.84 23.74
N SER A 460 11.91 -24.06 22.45
CA SER A 460 11.54 -25.36 21.89
C SER A 460 12.39 -25.66 20.66
N PRO A 461 13.61 -26.22 20.79
CA PRO A 461 14.56 -26.35 19.68
C PRO A 461 14.09 -27.16 18.47
N ASP A 462 13.05 -27.97 18.63
CA ASP A 462 12.41 -28.69 17.51
C ASP A 462 11.46 -27.81 16.71
N THR A 463 11.05 -26.66 17.25
CA THR A 463 10.18 -25.70 16.56
C THR A 463 10.99 -24.76 15.70
N ARG A 464 10.58 -24.61 14.44
CA ARG A 464 11.18 -23.68 13.50
C ARG A 464 10.09 -22.86 12.84
N TRP A 465 10.39 -21.58 12.65
CA TRP A 465 9.56 -20.64 11.91
C TRP A 465 10.26 -20.25 10.61
N TYR A 466 9.48 -20.09 9.55
CA TYR A 466 9.96 -19.75 8.23
C TYR A 466 9.37 -18.39 7.83
N HIS A 467 10.23 -17.45 7.50
CA HIS A 467 9.84 -16.10 7.10
C HIS A 467 10.10 -15.91 5.61
N LEU A 468 9.04 -15.92 4.82
CA LEU A 468 9.07 -15.71 3.38
C LEU A 468 8.84 -14.23 3.09
N GLN A 469 9.85 -13.57 2.52
CA GLN A 469 9.81 -12.15 2.16
C GLN A 469 9.80 -12.04 0.64
N GLU A 470 8.65 -11.72 0.06
CA GLU A 470 8.51 -11.48 -1.38
C GLU A 470 9.24 -10.20 -1.79
N TYR A 471 10.06 -10.25 -2.81
CA TYR A 471 10.60 -9.07 -3.49
C TYR A 471 9.61 -8.57 -4.54
N GLN A 472 9.40 -7.26 -4.58
CA GLN A 472 8.54 -6.66 -5.59
C GLN A 472 8.97 -7.09 -6.99
N ALA A 473 8.06 -7.74 -7.72
CA ALA A 473 8.29 -8.16 -9.09
C ALA A 473 8.64 -6.95 -9.99
N PRO A 474 9.52 -7.12 -11.00
CA PRO A 474 9.74 -6.12 -12.03
C PRO A 474 8.43 -5.72 -12.70
N LYS A 475 8.32 -4.47 -13.15
CA LYS A 475 7.12 -3.95 -13.83
C LYS A 475 6.77 -4.69 -15.14
N THR A 476 7.69 -5.50 -15.64
CA THR A 476 7.51 -6.34 -16.83
C THR A 476 6.74 -7.64 -16.55
N ILE A 477 6.55 -8.01 -15.30
CA ILE A 477 5.78 -9.20 -14.89
C ILE A 477 4.39 -8.74 -14.49
N GLU A 478 3.36 -9.37 -15.06
CA GLU A 478 1.97 -9.12 -14.69
C GLU A 478 1.73 -9.45 -13.22
N VAL A 479 0.93 -8.61 -12.55
CA VAL A 479 0.67 -8.70 -11.10
C VAL A 479 0.07 -10.06 -10.73
N ASP A 480 -0.81 -10.59 -11.57
CA ASP A 480 -1.47 -11.88 -11.34
C ASP A 480 -0.48 -13.05 -11.47
N VAL A 481 0.47 -12.96 -12.39
CA VAL A 481 1.55 -13.94 -12.53
C VAL A 481 2.48 -13.91 -11.31
N ALA A 482 2.83 -12.72 -10.83
CA ALA A 482 3.65 -12.58 -9.61
C ALA A 482 2.92 -13.14 -8.38
N ALA A 483 1.62 -12.82 -8.24
CA ALA A 483 0.79 -13.35 -7.15
C ALA A 483 0.65 -14.89 -7.19
N GLN A 484 0.49 -15.46 -8.37
CA GLN A 484 0.42 -16.91 -8.54
C GLN A 484 1.75 -17.58 -8.18
N ARG A 485 2.88 -17.00 -8.58
CA ARG A 485 4.23 -17.50 -8.25
C ARG A 485 4.48 -17.51 -6.73
N ILE A 486 3.99 -16.53 -6.01
CA ILE A 486 4.17 -16.51 -4.54
C ILE A 486 3.28 -17.57 -3.86
N GLU A 487 2.08 -17.85 -4.36
CA GLU A 487 1.27 -18.96 -3.86
C GLU A 487 1.95 -20.31 -4.12
N TRP A 488 2.51 -20.51 -5.29
CA TRP A 488 3.33 -21.70 -5.59
C TRP A 488 4.56 -21.79 -4.68
N ALA A 489 5.21 -20.65 -4.37
CA ALA A 489 6.33 -20.62 -3.44
C ALA A 489 5.92 -21.05 -2.03
N LYS A 490 4.77 -20.59 -1.52
CA LYS A 490 4.24 -21.03 -0.23
C LYS A 490 3.97 -22.53 -0.19
N VAL A 491 3.38 -23.09 -1.24
CA VAL A 491 3.16 -24.53 -1.36
C VAL A 491 4.48 -25.30 -1.38
N ALA A 492 5.44 -24.83 -2.17
CA ALA A 492 6.76 -25.44 -2.27
C ALA A 492 7.53 -25.42 -0.93
N VAL A 493 7.49 -24.28 -0.21
CA VAL A 493 8.14 -24.15 1.10
C VAL A 493 7.52 -25.11 2.12
N LYS A 494 6.19 -25.17 2.20
CA LYS A 494 5.51 -26.11 3.11
C LYS A 494 5.89 -27.57 2.80
N LYS A 495 5.89 -27.94 1.51
CA LYS A 495 6.26 -29.30 1.10
C LYS A 495 7.74 -29.60 1.31
N ALA A 496 8.64 -28.62 1.07
CA ALA A 496 10.09 -28.81 1.21
C ALA A 496 10.55 -29.00 2.66
N PHE A 497 9.82 -28.40 3.61
CA PHE A 497 10.22 -28.40 5.04
C PHE A 497 9.24 -29.15 5.93
N ASP A 498 8.20 -29.75 5.36
CA ASP A 498 7.14 -30.49 6.08
C ASP A 498 6.53 -29.66 7.22
N ILE A 499 6.08 -28.43 6.88
CA ILE A 499 5.55 -27.45 7.83
C ILE A 499 4.11 -27.06 7.52
N ASP A 500 3.41 -26.64 8.55
CA ASP A 500 2.04 -26.14 8.44
C ASP A 500 2.00 -24.61 8.26
N GLN A 501 0.77 -24.06 8.23
CA GLN A 501 0.55 -22.62 8.04
C GLN A 501 1.01 -21.80 9.24
N THR A 502 1.05 -22.36 10.45
CA THR A 502 1.42 -21.63 11.68
C THR A 502 2.91 -21.37 11.77
N GLN A 503 3.71 -22.14 11.04
CA GLN A 503 5.15 -22.02 10.99
C GLN A 503 5.67 -21.15 9.83
N LEU A 504 4.79 -20.74 8.89
CA LEU A 504 5.16 -19.95 7.72
C LEU A 504 4.58 -18.53 7.77
N PHE A 505 5.44 -17.55 7.98
CA PHE A 505 5.13 -16.13 7.96
C PHE A 505 5.50 -15.55 6.60
N CYS A 506 4.57 -14.81 5.97
CA CYS A 506 4.76 -14.27 4.62
C CYS A 506 4.60 -12.77 4.61
N LYS A 507 5.58 -12.05 4.06
CA LYS A 507 5.56 -10.59 3.90
C LYS A 507 5.97 -10.17 2.51
N THR A 508 5.39 -9.07 2.01
CA THR A 508 5.77 -8.49 0.72
C THR A 508 6.60 -7.24 0.95
N ARG A 509 7.86 -7.25 0.53
CA ARG A 509 8.74 -6.07 0.52
C ARG A 509 8.36 -5.15 -0.64
N GLN A 510 7.52 -4.16 -0.38
CA GLN A 510 7.29 -3.08 -1.32
C GLN A 510 8.38 -2.02 -1.18
N ARG A 511 8.80 -1.40 -2.30
CA ARG A 511 9.64 -0.19 -2.26
C ARG A 511 8.87 0.93 -1.58
N GLN A 512 9.05 1.08 -0.30
CA GLN A 512 8.44 2.16 0.48
C GLN A 512 9.26 3.45 0.30
N ARG A 513 8.56 4.57 0.14
CA ARG A 513 9.14 5.92 0.25
C ARG A 513 8.66 6.53 1.57
N GLY A 514 9.61 6.95 2.44
CA GLY A 514 9.33 7.67 3.68
C GLY A 514 9.12 6.79 4.92
N ASP A 515 8.56 7.36 5.99
CA ASP A 515 8.40 6.83 7.36
C ASP A 515 7.67 5.47 7.50
N ARG A 516 7.13 4.92 6.42
CA ARG A 516 6.36 3.68 6.44
C ARG A 516 7.20 2.42 6.69
N GLN A 517 8.52 2.51 6.61
CA GLN A 517 9.43 1.39 6.88
C GLN A 517 9.38 0.95 8.34
N TYR A 518 9.00 1.87 9.24
CA TYR A 518 8.98 1.68 10.69
C TYR A 518 7.57 1.54 11.27
N GLN A 519 6.52 1.51 10.42
CA GLN A 519 5.15 1.36 10.89
C GLN A 519 4.82 -0.12 11.14
N LYS A 520 4.13 -0.36 12.24
CA LYS A 520 3.59 -1.66 12.62
C LYS A 520 2.59 -2.13 11.56
N GLN A 521 2.80 -3.33 11.00
CA GLN A 521 1.97 -3.91 9.93
C GLN A 521 0.85 -4.79 10.49
N ASP A 522 1.04 -5.33 11.70
CA ASP A 522 0.07 -6.15 12.41
C ASP A 522 0.17 -5.85 13.92
N ASN A 523 -0.77 -6.35 14.73
CA ASN A 523 -0.86 -6.09 16.17
C ASN A 523 -0.92 -7.38 16.98
N GLN A 524 -0.31 -8.47 16.51
CA GLN A 524 -0.33 -9.74 17.26
C GLN A 524 0.51 -9.67 18.54
N GLY A 525 1.50 -8.77 18.57
CA GLY A 525 2.34 -8.58 19.77
C GLY A 525 3.22 -9.78 20.11
N GLU A 526 3.23 -10.82 19.26
CA GLU A 526 3.91 -12.07 19.56
C GLU A 526 5.40 -11.94 19.27
N LEU A 527 6.20 -12.09 20.33
CA LEU A 527 7.65 -12.12 20.24
C LEU A 527 8.14 -13.56 20.37
N PHE A 528 8.95 -13.97 19.40
CA PHE A 528 9.57 -15.30 19.39
C PHE A 528 11.01 -15.20 19.90
N GLN A 529 11.36 -16.03 20.86
CA GLN A 529 12.72 -16.06 21.38
C GLN A 529 13.58 -17.00 20.56
N VAL A 530 14.68 -16.46 20.02
CA VAL A 530 15.65 -17.17 19.18
C VAL A 530 17.07 -16.96 19.72
N ARG A 531 17.99 -17.80 19.30
CA ARG A 531 19.38 -17.75 19.75
C ARG A 531 20.33 -17.37 18.61
N GLU A 532 21.28 -16.47 18.88
CA GLU A 532 22.44 -16.22 18.01
C GLU A 532 23.74 -16.33 18.83
N GLY A 533 24.46 -17.44 18.68
CA GLY A 533 25.58 -17.77 19.56
C GLY A 533 25.10 -17.89 20.99
N ALA A 534 25.66 -17.08 21.90
CA ALA A 534 25.25 -17.03 23.32
C ALA A 534 24.12 -16.01 23.58
N ALA A 535 23.69 -15.24 22.60
CA ALA A 535 22.64 -14.23 22.76
C ALA A 535 21.25 -14.83 22.58
N SER A 536 20.36 -14.59 23.53
CA SER A 536 18.91 -14.75 23.38
C SER A 536 18.32 -13.47 22.80
N LEU A 537 17.60 -13.56 21.70
CA LEU A 537 17.02 -12.41 21.00
C LEU A 537 15.54 -12.63 20.74
N LEU A 538 14.78 -11.60 20.94
CA LEU A 538 13.35 -11.56 20.62
C LEU A 538 13.17 -11.08 19.17
N ILE A 539 12.39 -11.82 18.41
CA ILE A 539 12.03 -11.45 17.04
C ILE A 539 10.52 -11.38 16.89
N ASN A 540 10.05 -10.61 15.90
CA ASN A 540 8.64 -10.53 15.53
C ASN A 540 8.49 -10.86 14.04
N LEU A 541 7.74 -11.89 13.72
CA LEU A 541 7.54 -12.35 12.35
C LEU A 541 6.23 -11.85 11.72
N SER A 542 5.35 -11.23 12.51
CA SER A 542 4.02 -10.79 12.07
C SER A 542 3.89 -9.27 11.92
N ASP A 543 4.30 -8.49 12.95
CA ASP A 543 3.87 -7.10 13.08
C ASP A 543 4.70 -6.09 12.29
N TYR A 544 5.99 -6.32 12.10
CA TYR A 544 6.92 -5.39 11.45
C TYR A 544 7.41 -5.94 10.11
N LEU A 545 7.83 -5.07 9.21
CA LEU A 545 8.40 -5.47 7.92
C LEU A 545 9.65 -6.33 8.11
N ASP A 546 10.53 -5.92 9.01
CA ASP A 546 11.75 -6.65 9.37
C ASP A 546 11.52 -7.44 10.67
N SER A 547 12.18 -8.57 10.79
CA SER A 547 11.98 -9.51 11.91
C SER A 547 12.52 -9.04 13.28
N GLY A 548 13.23 -7.92 13.31
CA GLY A 548 13.96 -7.48 14.51
C GLY A 548 15.41 -7.99 14.58
N LEU A 549 15.83 -8.86 13.68
CA LEU A 549 17.20 -9.39 13.62
C LEU A 549 17.70 -9.45 12.18
N PHE A 550 18.66 -8.61 11.84
CA PHE A 550 19.33 -8.62 10.54
C PHE A 550 20.39 -9.76 10.50
N LEU A 551 20.04 -10.84 9.81
CA LEU A 551 20.87 -12.07 9.77
C LEU A 551 22.21 -11.87 9.07
N ASP A 552 22.30 -10.95 8.12
CA ASP A 552 23.50 -10.61 7.38
C ASP A 552 24.58 -9.94 8.25
N HIS A 553 24.21 -9.33 9.38
CA HIS A 553 25.12 -8.73 10.34
C HIS A 553 25.65 -9.67 11.44
N ARG A 554 25.36 -10.97 11.36
CA ARG A 554 25.78 -11.98 12.35
C ARG A 554 27.29 -11.92 12.63
N ILE A 555 28.13 -11.91 11.59
CA ILE A 555 29.58 -11.86 11.73
C ILE A 555 30.04 -10.52 12.30
N THR A 556 29.43 -9.42 11.92
CA THR A 556 29.72 -8.10 12.46
C THR A 556 29.41 -8.02 13.96
N ARG A 557 28.28 -8.59 14.39
CA ARG A 557 27.91 -8.67 15.82
C ARG A 557 28.88 -9.53 16.62
N GLU A 558 29.25 -10.70 16.10
CA GLU A 558 30.28 -11.54 16.77
C GLU A 558 31.62 -10.83 16.86
N ARG A 559 32.02 -10.06 15.83
CA ARG A 559 33.22 -9.25 15.85
C ARG A 559 33.19 -8.19 16.96
N VAL A 560 32.05 -7.49 17.14
CA VAL A 560 31.86 -6.55 18.24
C VAL A 560 32.01 -7.27 19.59
N LYS A 561 31.36 -8.42 19.77
CA LYS A 561 31.46 -9.24 20.98
C LYS A 561 32.89 -9.58 21.35
N LEU A 562 33.67 -10.07 20.37
CA LEU A 562 35.07 -10.46 20.60
C LEU A 562 35.97 -9.27 20.99
N MET A 563 35.64 -8.07 20.59
CA MET A 563 36.42 -6.86 20.90
C MET A 563 35.95 -6.14 22.17
N ALA A 564 34.78 -6.48 22.71
CA ALA A 564 34.06 -5.65 23.69
C ALA A 564 34.59 -5.77 25.14
N LYS A 565 35.42 -6.75 25.46
CA LYS A 565 35.88 -7.01 26.84
C LYS A 565 36.50 -5.74 27.45
N ASP A 566 35.96 -5.32 28.60
CA ASP A 566 36.37 -4.11 29.34
C ASP A 566 36.27 -2.79 28.56
N LYS A 567 35.48 -2.75 27.46
CA LYS A 567 35.34 -1.64 26.55
C LYS A 567 34.07 -0.85 26.75
N SER A 568 34.08 0.42 26.37
CA SER A 568 32.90 1.28 26.24
C SER A 568 32.42 1.26 24.78
N VAL A 569 31.16 0.89 24.56
CA VAL A 569 30.58 0.66 23.23
C VAL A 569 29.42 1.61 23.00
N LEU A 570 29.43 2.33 21.85
CA LEU A 570 28.33 3.15 21.37
C LEU A 570 27.70 2.49 20.15
N ASN A 571 26.42 2.19 20.24
CA ASN A 571 25.61 1.56 19.19
C ASN A 571 24.62 2.58 18.64
N LEU A 572 24.93 3.18 17.51
CA LEU A 572 24.13 4.23 16.84
C LEU A 572 23.19 3.60 15.80
N PHE A 573 21.96 4.12 15.72
CA PHE A 573 20.86 3.50 14.96
C PHE A 573 20.65 2.06 15.41
N CYS A 574 20.54 1.89 16.72
CA CYS A 574 20.69 0.57 17.36
C CYS A 574 19.57 -0.42 17.05
N TYR A 575 18.44 0.06 16.48
CA TYR A 575 17.26 -0.77 16.17
C TYR A 575 16.82 -1.57 17.40
N THR A 576 16.79 -2.90 17.34
CA THR A 576 16.42 -3.78 18.46
C THR A 576 17.58 -4.07 19.43
N GLY A 577 18.70 -3.37 19.32
CA GLY A 577 19.83 -3.45 20.22
C GLY A 577 20.65 -4.74 20.13
N SER A 578 20.51 -5.56 19.08
CA SER A 578 21.20 -6.85 18.97
C SER A 578 22.73 -6.75 19.00
N VAL A 579 23.31 -5.64 18.48
CA VAL A 579 24.76 -5.35 18.60
C VAL A 579 25.13 -5.04 20.04
N GLY A 580 24.31 -4.27 20.75
CA GLY A 580 24.51 -3.93 22.16
C GLY A 580 24.48 -5.18 23.07
N VAL A 581 23.54 -6.12 22.81
CA VAL A 581 23.47 -7.40 23.52
C VAL A 581 24.77 -8.20 23.32
N GLN A 582 25.25 -8.30 22.10
CA GLN A 582 26.52 -9.01 21.83
C GLN A 582 27.72 -8.32 22.47
N ALA A 583 27.74 -6.97 22.50
CA ALA A 583 28.78 -6.24 23.22
C ALA A 583 28.77 -6.53 24.73
N ALA A 584 27.58 -6.55 25.34
CA ALA A 584 27.42 -6.89 26.76
C ALA A 584 27.84 -8.32 27.05
N LEU A 585 27.48 -9.29 26.19
CA LEU A 585 27.94 -10.69 26.28
C LEU A 585 29.47 -10.81 26.13
N GLY A 586 30.10 -9.93 25.36
CA GLY A 586 31.54 -9.83 25.20
C GLY A 586 32.26 -9.24 26.42
N GLY A 587 31.54 -8.83 27.47
CA GLY A 587 32.08 -8.23 28.67
C GLY A 587 32.38 -6.74 28.54
N ALA A 588 31.59 -6.02 27.75
CA ALA A 588 31.65 -4.56 27.67
C ALA A 588 31.46 -3.94 29.07
N ARG A 589 32.29 -2.94 29.40
CA ARG A 589 32.14 -2.17 30.63
C ARG A 589 30.92 -1.26 30.61
N ARG A 590 30.64 -0.71 29.43
CA ARG A 590 29.49 0.16 29.18
C ARG A 590 28.98 -0.05 27.76
N VAL A 591 27.67 -0.09 27.59
CA VAL A 591 27.00 -0.12 26.29
C VAL A 591 25.97 1.01 26.22
N VAL A 592 26.04 1.86 25.22
CA VAL A 592 25.06 2.92 24.99
C VAL A 592 24.36 2.63 23.67
N ASN A 593 23.04 2.38 23.73
CA ASN A 593 22.19 2.15 22.57
C ASN A 593 21.38 3.41 22.23
N VAL A 594 21.46 3.88 20.99
CA VAL A 594 20.83 5.12 20.54
C VAL A 594 19.91 4.83 19.36
N ASP A 595 18.65 5.19 19.49
CA ASP A 595 17.67 5.17 18.41
C ASP A 595 16.62 6.27 18.59
N MET A 596 16.01 6.72 17.52
CA MET A 596 14.94 7.73 17.56
C MET A 596 13.58 7.10 17.92
N SER A 597 13.39 5.82 17.63
CA SER A 597 12.17 5.07 17.83
C SER A 597 12.04 4.56 19.27
N ALA A 598 11.05 5.05 20.00
CA ALA A 598 10.73 4.53 21.33
C ALA A 598 10.37 3.03 21.32
N THR A 599 9.72 2.56 20.25
CA THR A 599 9.36 1.14 20.08
C THR A 599 10.59 0.26 19.96
N TYR A 600 11.56 0.66 19.16
CA TYR A 600 12.80 -0.11 18.98
C TYR A 600 13.69 -0.06 20.21
N LEU A 601 13.75 1.06 20.90
CA LEU A 601 14.47 1.13 22.18
C LEU A 601 13.85 0.24 23.26
N LYS A 602 12.52 0.21 23.35
CA LYS A 602 11.83 -0.73 24.24
C LYS A 602 12.17 -2.18 23.89
N TRP A 603 12.17 -2.51 22.60
CA TRP A 603 12.57 -3.85 22.14
C TRP A 603 14.06 -4.13 22.43
N ALA A 604 14.94 -3.14 22.31
CA ALA A 604 16.34 -3.26 22.71
C ALA A 604 16.48 -3.51 24.22
N GLU A 605 15.70 -2.82 25.06
CA GLU A 605 15.64 -3.09 26.50
C GLU A 605 15.19 -4.53 26.79
N GLU A 606 14.13 -5.00 26.13
CA GLU A 606 13.63 -6.37 26.27
C GLU A 606 14.69 -7.39 25.84
N ASN A 607 15.43 -7.16 24.76
CA ASN A 607 16.55 -7.98 24.33
C ASN A 607 17.70 -8.02 25.36
N HIS A 608 18.00 -6.92 26.02
CA HIS A 608 18.99 -6.90 27.10
C HIS A 608 18.45 -7.58 28.37
N ALA A 609 17.15 -7.43 28.66
CA ALA A 609 16.49 -8.04 29.81
C ALA A 609 16.53 -9.58 29.77
N VAL A 610 16.19 -10.18 28.60
CA VAL A 610 16.21 -11.66 28.46
C VAL A 610 17.62 -12.26 28.59
N ASN A 611 18.67 -11.43 28.40
CA ASN A 611 20.07 -11.82 28.64
C ASN A 611 20.58 -11.42 30.04
N GLY A 612 19.75 -10.83 30.90
CA GLY A 612 20.09 -10.50 32.29
C GLY A 612 20.90 -9.22 32.50
N PHE A 613 21.07 -8.36 31.45
CA PHE A 613 21.98 -7.20 31.52
C PHE A 613 21.37 -5.94 32.16
N LEU A 614 20.07 -5.87 32.40
CA LEU A 614 19.46 -4.69 33.01
C LEU A 614 19.66 -4.61 34.53
N LYS A 615 20.02 -5.74 35.20
CA LYS A 615 20.12 -5.81 36.66
C LYS A 615 21.40 -5.21 37.23
N ASN A 616 22.48 -5.13 36.42
CA ASN A 616 23.83 -4.83 36.93
C ASN A 616 24.33 -3.43 36.55
N GLY A 617 23.53 -2.64 35.87
CA GLY A 617 23.99 -1.36 35.28
C GLY A 617 24.96 -1.56 34.11
N GLY A 618 25.40 -0.47 33.49
CA GLY A 618 26.36 -0.51 32.38
C GLY A 618 25.74 -0.61 30.99
N VAL A 619 24.39 -0.62 30.87
CA VAL A 619 23.67 -0.53 29.60
C VAL A 619 22.72 0.66 29.66
N ASP A 620 22.91 1.60 28.75
CA ASP A 620 22.11 2.80 28.61
C ASP A 620 21.30 2.77 27.32
N PHE A 621 20.10 3.40 27.34
CA PHE A 621 19.22 3.55 26.17
C PHE A 621 18.86 5.01 26.00
N ILE A 622 19.28 5.62 24.91
CA ILE A 622 19.09 7.04 24.66
C ILE A 622 18.13 7.21 23.49
N ARG A 623 16.97 7.80 23.73
CA ARG A 623 16.07 8.19 22.66
C ARG A 623 16.50 9.50 22.03
N ALA A 624 17.23 9.43 20.94
CA ALA A 624 17.75 10.59 20.23
C ALA A 624 17.84 10.35 18.73
N ASN A 625 17.81 11.44 17.96
CA ASN A 625 18.30 11.42 16.62
C ASN A 625 19.84 11.26 16.67
N ALA A 626 20.37 10.20 16.11
CA ALA A 626 21.81 9.90 16.13
C ALA A 626 22.66 11.02 15.48
N ILE A 627 22.12 11.75 14.50
CA ILE A 627 22.79 12.91 13.89
C ILE A 627 22.93 14.03 14.90
N ASP A 628 21.84 14.41 15.58
CA ASP A 628 21.84 15.46 16.59
C ASP A 628 22.75 15.10 17.77
N LEU A 629 22.77 13.82 18.16
CA LEU A 629 23.65 13.33 19.21
C LEU A 629 25.12 13.43 18.81
N LEU A 630 25.45 13.07 17.57
CA LEU A 630 26.83 13.17 17.07
C LEU A 630 27.30 14.63 16.92
N ASP A 631 26.39 15.55 16.60
CA ASP A 631 26.68 16.97 16.48
C ASP A 631 26.81 17.67 17.84
N ARG A 632 26.03 17.24 18.83
CA ARG A 632 25.93 17.87 20.19
C ARG A 632 25.83 16.81 21.29
N PRO A 633 26.87 16.00 21.50
CA PRO A 633 26.84 14.89 22.45
C PRO A 633 26.59 15.33 23.90
N GLU A 634 27.03 16.52 24.27
CA GLU A 634 26.83 17.11 25.59
C GLU A 634 25.34 17.31 25.95
N ARG A 635 24.49 17.53 24.98
CA ARG A 635 23.03 17.66 25.18
C ARG A 635 22.38 16.36 25.66
N PHE A 636 23.01 15.24 25.36
CA PHE A 636 22.52 13.90 25.67
C PHE A 636 23.33 13.21 26.76
N GLU A 637 24.20 13.96 27.45
CA GLU A 637 25.09 13.46 28.49
C GLU A 637 25.97 12.29 28.05
N VAL A 638 26.39 12.33 26.76
CA VAL A 638 27.24 11.30 26.17
C VAL A 638 28.70 11.74 26.24
N ASP A 639 29.50 10.94 26.96
CA ASP A 639 30.94 11.18 27.12
C ASP A 639 31.72 10.93 25.82
N LYS A 640 32.87 11.58 25.70
CA LYS A 640 33.79 11.42 24.56
C LYS A 640 34.84 10.37 24.88
N ASP A 641 34.50 9.09 25.01
CA ASP A 641 35.53 8.08 25.34
C ASP A 641 35.03 6.66 25.03
N PHE A 642 34.54 6.47 23.80
CA PHE A 642 34.17 5.13 23.37
C PHE A 642 35.36 4.37 22.75
N ASP A 643 35.49 3.12 23.12
CA ASP A 643 36.48 2.22 22.54
C ASP A 643 35.99 1.59 21.23
N ILE A 644 34.67 1.39 21.11
CA ILE A 644 34.03 0.82 19.94
C ILE A 644 32.78 1.66 19.61
N ILE A 645 32.64 2.06 18.35
CA ILE A 645 31.42 2.67 17.85
C ILE A 645 30.92 1.80 16.71
N PHE A 646 29.65 1.37 16.79
CA PHE A 646 28.95 0.76 15.68
C PHE A 646 27.96 1.75 15.08
N LEU A 647 28.07 1.99 13.76
CA LEU A 647 27.31 2.99 13.02
C LEU A 647 26.70 2.34 11.77
N ASP A 648 25.40 2.02 11.82
CA ASP A 648 24.65 1.39 10.72
C ASP A 648 23.39 2.19 10.37
N PRO A 649 23.55 3.36 9.74
CA PRO A 649 22.45 4.26 9.43
C PRO A 649 21.57 3.70 8.30
N PRO A 650 20.25 4.01 8.28
CA PRO A 650 19.37 3.68 7.17
C PRO A 650 19.82 4.35 5.88
N SER A 651 19.61 3.71 4.73
CA SER A 651 19.98 4.28 3.41
C SER A 651 19.28 5.60 3.11
N PHE A 652 18.05 5.76 3.58
CA PHE A 652 17.23 6.97 3.53
C PHE A 652 16.32 7.04 4.76
N SER A 653 16.20 8.21 5.35
CA SER A 653 15.23 8.49 6.40
C SER A 653 14.55 9.83 6.14
N ASN A 654 13.21 9.80 6.03
CA ASN A 654 12.33 10.97 5.93
C ASN A 654 11.45 11.00 7.17
N SER A 655 12.00 11.20 8.34
CA SER A 655 11.16 11.35 9.53
C SER A 655 10.59 12.78 9.58
N ALA A 656 9.27 12.91 9.82
CA ALA A 656 8.61 14.21 10.06
C ALA A 656 9.18 14.96 11.30
N LYS A 657 10.06 14.30 12.07
CA LYS A 657 10.76 14.85 13.25
C LYS A 657 12.21 15.27 12.95
N MET A 658 12.68 15.09 11.71
CA MET A 658 14.02 15.54 11.27
C MET A 658 13.87 16.83 10.46
N ALA A 659 14.71 17.83 10.74
CA ALA A 659 14.75 19.07 9.97
C ALA A 659 15.23 18.84 8.54
N ASP A 660 16.05 17.79 8.29
CA ASP A 660 16.59 17.40 6.99
C ASP A 660 16.50 15.89 6.75
N THR A 661 16.36 15.51 5.48
CA THR A 661 16.33 14.11 5.02
C THR A 661 17.74 13.53 5.05
N LEU A 662 17.95 12.41 5.75
CA LEU A 662 19.19 11.66 5.71
C LEU A 662 19.33 10.92 4.36
N ASP A 663 20.40 11.21 3.62
CA ASP A 663 20.90 10.40 2.49
C ASP A 663 22.31 9.92 2.82
N ILE A 664 22.48 8.61 3.07
CA ILE A 664 23.77 8.09 3.53
C ILE A 664 24.92 8.31 2.52
N GLN A 665 24.64 8.39 1.20
CA GLN A 665 25.70 8.70 0.24
C GLN A 665 26.21 10.14 0.37
N ARG A 666 25.33 11.07 0.70
CA ARG A 666 25.66 12.49 0.92
C ARG A 666 26.29 12.71 2.30
N ASP A 667 25.71 12.10 3.33
CA ASP A 667 25.89 12.51 4.72
C ASP A 667 26.92 11.64 5.49
N HIS A 668 27.35 10.50 4.92
CA HIS A 668 28.23 9.55 5.64
C HIS A 668 29.56 10.16 6.09
N ALA A 669 30.14 11.07 5.30
CA ALA A 669 31.43 11.67 5.67
C ALA A 669 31.32 12.50 6.96
N SER A 670 30.24 13.29 7.09
CA SER A 670 29.97 14.06 8.31
C SER A 670 29.65 13.14 9.50
N LEU A 671 28.81 12.11 9.29
CA LEU A 671 28.45 11.15 10.33
C LEU A 671 29.69 10.42 10.88
N ILE A 672 30.54 9.90 9.99
CA ILE A 672 31.78 9.23 10.36
C ILE A 672 32.71 10.20 11.07
N GLY A 673 32.92 11.41 10.52
CA GLY A 673 33.78 12.42 11.12
C GLY A 673 33.35 12.81 12.54
N ASN A 674 32.03 12.97 12.79
CA ASN A 674 31.52 13.29 14.11
C ASN A 674 31.60 12.08 15.07
N ALA A 675 31.33 10.86 14.59
CA ALA A 675 31.50 9.65 15.40
C ALA A 675 32.97 9.46 15.82
N MET A 676 33.93 9.76 14.94
CA MET A 676 35.35 9.69 15.25
C MET A 676 35.80 10.66 16.34
N LYS A 677 35.07 11.79 16.55
CA LYS A 677 35.36 12.72 17.66
C LYS A 677 34.97 12.14 19.04
N LEU A 678 34.09 11.17 19.08
CA LEU A 678 33.67 10.45 20.29
C LEU A 678 34.51 9.20 20.54
N LEU A 679 35.33 8.79 19.55
CA LEU A 679 36.10 7.58 19.60
C LEU A 679 37.47 7.85 20.25
N ASN A 680 37.86 6.97 21.17
CA ASN A 680 39.20 6.92 21.75
C ASN A 680 40.28 6.82 20.66
N ARG A 681 41.49 7.34 20.91
CA ARG A 681 42.60 7.27 19.93
C ARG A 681 42.94 5.83 19.50
N LYS A 682 42.79 4.84 20.40
CA LYS A 682 42.99 3.41 20.11
C LYS A 682 41.70 2.69 19.77
N GLY A 683 40.60 3.40 19.68
CA GLY A 683 39.28 2.86 19.41
C GLY A 683 39.08 2.45 17.95
N ILE A 684 37.93 1.86 17.70
CA ILE A 684 37.50 1.37 16.39
C ILE A 684 36.07 1.78 16.09
N LEU A 685 35.83 2.39 14.93
CA LEU A 685 34.53 2.62 14.36
C LEU A 685 34.25 1.53 13.32
N LEU A 686 33.14 0.82 13.48
CA LEU A 686 32.57 -0.08 12.48
C LEU A 686 31.43 0.65 11.79
N PHE A 687 31.62 1.05 10.54
CA PHE A 687 30.61 1.68 9.71
C PHE A 687 30.03 0.66 8.74
N SER A 688 28.71 0.55 8.68
CA SER A 688 27.99 -0.35 7.78
C SER A 688 26.92 0.39 7.00
N THR A 689 26.60 -0.10 5.80
CA THR A 689 25.45 0.36 5.00
C THR A 689 24.96 -0.71 4.02
N ASN A 690 23.66 -0.80 3.82
CA ASN A 690 23.02 -1.67 2.83
C ASN A 690 22.71 -0.94 1.49
N ARG A 691 23.18 0.30 1.32
CA ARG A 691 22.98 1.07 0.10
C ARG A 691 23.72 0.44 -1.08
N ARG A 692 23.00 0.07 -2.11
CA ARG A 692 23.58 -0.43 -3.37
C ARG A 692 24.41 0.66 -4.05
N LYS A 693 25.60 0.30 -4.56
CA LYS A 693 26.53 1.22 -5.23
C LYS A 693 27.04 2.34 -4.32
N PHE A 694 27.05 2.13 -3.00
CA PHE A 694 27.66 3.08 -2.07
C PHE A 694 29.16 3.23 -2.34
N LYS A 695 29.64 4.46 -2.28
CA LYS A 695 31.07 4.81 -2.37
C LYS A 695 31.43 5.60 -1.13
N LEU A 696 32.43 5.11 -0.39
CA LEU A 696 32.99 5.85 0.72
C LEU A 696 33.75 7.07 0.18
N ASP A 697 33.68 8.21 0.87
CA ASP A 697 34.36 9.46 0.50
C ASP A 697 35.86 9.28 0.64
N ASP A 698 36.61 9.59 -0.42
CA ASP A 698 38.07 9.47 -0.46
C ASP A 698 38.77 10.38 0.56
N HIS A 699 38.14 11.49 0.96
CA HIS A 699 38.66 12.39 1.99
C HIS A 699 38.80 11.69 3.35
N LEU A 700 37.86 10.78 3.70
CA LEU A 700 37.98 10.00 4.93
C LEU A 700 39.20 9.12 4.95
N MET A 701 39.65 8.61 3.80
CA MET A 701 40.89 7.83 3.69
C MET A 701 42.14 8.68 3.91
N SER A 702 42.06 10.00 3.70
CA SER A 702 43.16 10.93 4.00
C SER A 702 43.27 11.25 5.50
N LEU A 703 42.12 11.26 6.21
CA LEU A 703 42.02 11.62 7.63
C LEU A 703 42.22 10.43 8.58
N PHE A 704 41.77 9.26 8.19
CA PHE A 704 41.71 8.09 9.06
C PHE A 704 42.40 6.87 8.42
N ASP A 705 42.67 5.84 9.23
CA ASP A 705 43.04 4.51 8.76
C ASP A 705 41.74 3.74 8.47
N VAL A 706 41.48 3.46 7.20
CA VAL A 706 40.20 2.89 6.72
C VAL A 706 40.45 1.55 6.05
N LYS A 707 39.85 0.49 6.59
CA LYS A 707 39.92 -0.85 6.03
C LYS A 707 38.53 -1.33 5.60
N ASN A 708 38.34 -1.67 4.34
CA ASN A 708 37.10 -2.32 3.88
C ASN A 708 37.10 -3.80 4.33
N ILE A 709 36.13 -4.17 5.14
CA ILE A 709 35.96 -5.51 5.69
C ILE A 709 34.66 -6.20 5.18
N SER A 710 34.02 -5.66 4.15
CA SER A 710 32.74 -6.17 3.66
C SER A 710 32.76 -7.67 3.37
N ARG A 711 33.84 -8.18 2.74
CA ARG A 711 33.95 -9.62 2.43
C ARG A 711 34.07 -10.49 3.67
N ASP A 712 34.69 -9.97 4.73
CA ASP A 712 34.95 -10.68 5.98
C ASP A 712 33.72 -10.68 6.90
N THR A 713 32.72 -9.84 6.62
CA THR A 713 31.49 -9.68 7.41
C THR A 713 30.25 -10.34 6.82
N ILE A 714 30.31 -10.80 5.54
CA ILE A 714 29.20 -11.46 4.88
C ILE A 714 29.14 -12.95 5.27
N PRO A 715 28.04 -13.41 5.96
CA PRO A 715 27.88 -14.80 6.34
C PRO A 715 27.69 -15.75 5.15
N GLU A 716 27.93 -17.05 5.36
CA GLU A 716 27.83 -18.10 4.34
C GLU A 716 26.48 -18.13 3.62
N ASP A 717 25.40 -17.96 4.38
CA ASP A 717 24.03 -17.97 3.88
C ASP A 717 23.70 -16.74 3.01
N PHE A 718 24.53 -15.68 3.03
CA PHE A 718 24.43 -14.49 2.20
C PHE A 718 25.49 -14.40 1.08
N LYS A 719 26.43 -15.33 0.99
CA LYS A 719 27.50 -15.32 -0.04
C LYS A 719 26.97 -15.30 -1.49
N ARG A 720 25.73 -15.75 -1.68
CA ARG A 720 25.04 -15.67 -3.00
C ARG A 720 24.72 -14.23 -3.42
N ARG A 721 24.67 -13.30 -2.46
CA ARG A 721 24.46 -11.85 -2.67
C ARG A 721 25.51 -11.03 -1.93
N PRO A 722 26.77 -11.00 -2.42
CA PRO A 722 27.87 -10.36 -1.70
C PRO A 722 27.73 -8.84 -1.55
N GLY A 723 26.74 -8.22 -2.17
CA GLY A 723 26.39 -6.81 -2.01
C GLY A 723 25.22 -6.53 -1.08
N ILE A 724 24.90 -7.44 -0.14
CA ILE A 724 23.81 -7.25 0.82
C ILE A 724 24.07 -6.08 1.76
N HIS A 725 25.30 -5.95 2.25
CA HIS A 725 25.83 -4.79 2.95
C HIS A 725 27.28 -4.55 2.60
N GLN A 726 27.78 -3.36 2.95
CA GLN A 726 29.20 -3.01 2.93
C GLN A 726 29.60 -2.57 4.33
N CYS A 727 30.83 -2.90 4.76
CA CYS A 727 31.31 -2.62 6.10
C CYS A 727 32.79 -2.18 6.08
N TRP A 728 33.09 -1.17 6.88
CA TRP A 728 34.44 -0.63 7.05
C TRP A 728 34.83 -0.57 8.51
N GLU A 729 36.10 -0.86 8.79
CA GLU A 729 36.78 -0.60 10.03
C GLU A 729 37.58 0.69 9.90
N ILE A 730 37.31 1.67 10.78
CA ILE A 730 37.93 3.01 10.72
C ILE A 730 38.59 3.30 12.06
N ARG A 731 39.83 3.77 12.04
CA ARG A 731 40.65 4.11 13.21
C ARG A 731 41.32 5.49 13.05
N HIS A 732 41.67 6.11 14.17
CA HIS A 732 42.56 7.26 14.12
C HIS A 732 43.92 6.81 13.57
N ARG A 733 44.53 7.66 12.71
CA ARG A 733 45.89 7.40 12.26
C ARG A 733 46.84 7.45 13.44
N ALA A 734 47.78 6.51 13.52
CA ALA A 734 48.90 6.61 14.41
C ALA A 734 49.73 7.83 13.96
N HIS A 735 49.91 8.82 14.83
CA HIS A 735 50.89 9.85 14.57
C HIS A 735 52.25 9.13 14.59
N GLY A 736 52.98 9.18 13.44
CA GLY A 736 54.34 8.75 13.35
C GLY A 736 55.27 9.62 14.22
#